data_2cb8ad4e1808c282fbc630b764cdbbc5
#
_entry.id   2cb8ad4e1808c282fbc630b764cdbbc5
#
_cell.length_a   1.000
_cell.length_b   1.000
_cell.length_c   1.000
_cell.angle_alpha   90.00
_cell.angle_beta   90.00
_cell.angle_gamma   90.00
#
_symmetry.space_group_name_H-M   'P 1'
#
loop_
_entity.id
_entity.type
_entity.pdbx_description
1 polymer ?
#
loop_
_entity_poly.entity_id
_entity_poly.type
_entity_poly.pdbx_seq_one_letter_code
_entity_poly.pdbx_strand_id
1 'polypeptide(L)'
;MNKHLRQICMGLSLLLLLGSKLNLFAQYASGGSPLSLSLVERTQSLRSLRHDDTLHLDAPSKATLSEWLQKDKQQTNELRPFHFAVPIATQIRLGQGQWTQTPNGEHIYRLTIKASGAKSIGLHCSRYIMPEGASLYLYGSQGTLRGAFTAQNNSESHTLSFSPLPGDWVTLEINLPAGISPNQVDLQIDKVYYGYKSFLDLKSTNNSARASAVGEPLYNYLETGLERLSCAPNIVAYPEYSNQARATLLLIAEGAYSSTGVLINNTRQDGTAYVLTAAHNINRIYDEDFISETPNDPKTIEKVREVCKSIIFFFGFESPSKDQDIRGSEEKTLSGATLIAYDEEHDMALLEITGLPTNAQGIRSIPASYNPYWAGWNISREPQGPFFGIHHALSSTKRICIAEDQKIHLYDYSINKGYEYLNRDISWKQAHWRIEEWRLGTTETGASGSPLFDGNGLVIGALTGGQSNCNNPYRDHYYALTQAWGGEHDTRDNIFKLAPWLNPDNQAVSKLSGYDPYSSKPVQRLSPFYGEKTQGLMKSYQAQEGVSGQGRIITLSHDTDVLGAYIQLGRFSLSQAEKPNYLIELSPIEGGLASSTPIWSTRLNNYNFIRYNRKTGEMKEEERTIGEDEVEVFIPSLANEKIPAGSYLLSIRTTDDSKLDYPLLTTQYRNTQKDYQQSTWAKSIGSTWSKSNTLGRSLWIDLLIQGDKQNGNGTPNIPNPEQYSAYYYGGQLYIQNPQGEATAQVYDLIGQRYTEVKLTEGENIIPTNSLLPRQIYILSIKGTLGSYSIKFRP
;
A
#
# COMPACT_ATOMS: atom_id res chain seq x y z
N MET A 1 52.47 28.42 22.40
CA MET A 1 51.70 27.25 21.98
C MET A 1 51.42 27.41 20.48
N ASN A 2 52.10 26.61 19.65
CA ASN A 2 52.42 26.83 18.26
C ASN A 2 51.17 26.83 17.34
N LYS A 3 51.14 27.78 16.41
CA LYS A 3 50.14 27.87 15.29
C LYS A 3 49.98 26.54 14.52
N HIS A 4 51.05 25.73 14.44
CA HIS A 4 51.01 24.42 13.81
C HIS A 4 50.19 23.36 14.59
N LEU A 5 50.14 23.44 15.91
CA LEU A 5 49.35 22.54 16.73
C LEU A 5 47.82 22.81 16.61
N ARG A 6 47.46 24.07 16.39
CA ARG A 6 46.05 24.44 16.09
C ARG A 6 45.59 24.00 14.70
N GLN A 7 46.48 24.00 13.72
CA GLN A 7 46.14 23.54 12.38
C GLN A 7 46.04 22.00 12.32
N ILE A 8 46.85 21.29 13.10
CA ILE A 8 46.75 19.80 13.20
C ILE A 8 45.49 19.42 13.96
N CYS A 9 45.14 20.10 15.05
CA CYS A 9 43.86 19.84 15.75
C CYS A 9 42.61 20.22 14.95
N MET A 10 42.66 21.28 14.13
CA MET A 10 41.56 21.61 13.19
C MET A 10 41.48 20.63 12.04
N GLY A 11 42.64 20.13 11.54
CA GLY A 11 42.67 19.09 10.50
C GLY A 11 42.18 17.72 11.02
N LEU A 12 42.50 17.33 12.26
CA LEU A 12 41.95 16.11 12.87
C LEU A 12 40.49 16.25 13.25
N SER A 13 40.02 17.44 13.66
CA SER A 13 38.59 17.65 13.91
C SER A 13 37.76 17.68 12.60
N LEU A 14 38.34 18.10 11.49
CA LEU A 14 37.70 18.05 10.16
C LEU A 14 37.72 16.63 9.56
N LEU A 15 38.74 15.84 9.86
CA LEU A 15 38.81 14.41 9.48
C LEU A 15 37.93 13.53 10.37
N LEU A 16 37.63 13.91 11.62
CA LEU A 16 36.68 13.23 12.48
C LEU A 16 35.22 13.59 12.16
N LEU A 17 34.99 14.68 11.41
CA LEU A 17 33.65 15.04 10.88
C LEU A 17 33.36 14.43 9.50
N LEU A 18 34.35 13.78 8.90
CA LEU A 18 34.20 12.86 7.76
C LEU A 18 34.00 11.39 8.21
N GLY A 19 33.66 11.20 9.48
CA GLY A 19 33.24 9.92 10.02
C GLY A 19 32.02 9.43 9.29
N SER A 20 32.23 8.43 8.47
CA SER A 20 31.28 7.44 7.93
C SER A 20 29.81 7.78 8.19
N LYS A 21 29.16 8.38 7.20
CA LYS A 21 27.70 8.25 7.08
C LYS A 21 27.42 6.76 6.91
N LEU A 22 27.20 6.08 8.02
CA LEU A 22 26.67 4.73 8.04
C LEU A 22 25.27 4.81 7.41
N ASN A 23 25.19 4.33 6.19
CA ASN A 23 23.94 4.27 5.46
C ASN A 23 23.18 3.05 5.97
N LEU A 24 22.12 3.26 6.74
CA LEU A 24 21.18 2.25 7.21
C LEU A 24 19.99 2.23 6.27
N PHE A 25 19.64 1.07 5.72
CA PHE A 25 18.62 0.99 4.67
C PHE A 25 17.70 -0.22 4.83
N ALA A 26 16.43 -0.07 4.42
CA ALA A 26 15.40 -1.11 4.39
C ALA A 26 15.00 -1.49 2.98
N GLN A 27 14.08 -2.46 2.90
CA GLN A 27 13.46 -2.82 1.64
C GLN A 27 12.69 -1.62 1.06
N TYR A 28 13.34 -0.89 0.18
CA TYR A 28 12.76 0.18 -0.63
C TYR A 28 12.98 -0.16 -2.10
N ALA A 29 11.88 -0.33 -2.84
CA ALA A 29 11.95 -0.58 -4.28
C ALA A 29 11.95 0.75 -5.02
N SER A 30 13.05 1.07 -5.71
CA SER A 30 13.18 2.32 -6.47
C SER A 30 12.58 2.26 -7.88
N GLY A 31 11.98 1.13 -8.26
CA GLY A 31 11.41 0.93 -9.58
C GLY A 31 12.44 0.54 -10.65
N GLY A 32 12.10 0.70 -11.92
CA GLY A 32 12.96 0.33 -13.04
C GLY A 32 12.67 -1.08 -13.59
N SER A 33 13.59 -1.58 -14.42
CA SER A 33 13.42 -2.82 -15.19
C SER A 33 14.67 -3.67 -15.15
N PRO A 34 14.55 -4.99 -14.96
CA PRO A 34 15.68 -5.92 -15.11
C PRO A 34 16.32 -5.81 -16.48
N LEU A 35 17.66 -5.84 -16.54
CA LEU A 35 18.39 -5.75 -17.83
C LEU A 35 18.04 -6.89 -18.76
N SER A 36 17.84 -8.10 -18.24
CA SER A 36 17.48 -9.25 -19.07
C SER A 36 16.19 -9.04 -19.87
N LEU A 37 15.22 -8.34 -19.29
CA LEU A 37 13.96 -8.04 -19.96
C LEU A 37 14.11 -6.94 -21.03
N SER A 38 15.00 -5.97 -20.83
CA SER A 38 15.27 -4.90 -21.79
C SER A 38 16.16 -5.33 -22.95
N LEU A 39 17.05 -6.32 -22.73
CA LEU A 39 17.96 -6.81 -23.75
C LEU A 39 17.29 -7.76 -24.75
N VAL A 40 16.29 -8.52 -24.32
CA VAL A 40 15.50 -9.38 -25.23
C VAL A 40 14.86 -8.57 -26.37
N GLU A 41 14.60 -7.29 -26.14
CA GLU A 41 14.07 -6.38 -27.18
C GLU A 41 15.10 -6.00 -28.24
N ARG A 42 16.40 -6.02 -27.89
CA ARG A 42 17.47 -5.46 -28.75
C ARG A 42 18.16 -6.48 -29.65
N THR A 43 18.11 -7.76 -29.30
CA THR A 43 18.85 -8.79 -30.09
C THR A 43 18.21 -10.17 -29.98
N GLN A 44 17.87 -10.78 -31.13
CA GLN A 44 17.53 -12.21 -31.22
C GLN A 44 18.70 -13.14 -30.83
N SER A 45 19.90 -12.62 -30.57
CA SER A 45 21.10 -13.38 -30.28
C SER A 45 21.28 -13.79 -28.82
N LEU A 46 20.43 -13.34 -27.90
CA LEU A 46 20.54 -13.65 -26.47
C LEU A 46 19.75 -14.91 -26.05
N ARG A 47 19.65 -15.91 -26.95
CA ARG A 47 19.12 -17.24 -26.61
C ARG A 47 19.83 -17.90 -25.42
N SER A 48 21.09 -17.51 -25.15
CA SER A 48 21.84 -17.98 -23.99
C SER A 48 21.33 -17.47 -22.64
N LEU A 49 20.58 -16.36 -22.62
CA LEU A 49 19.95 -15.86 -21.37
C LEU A 49 18.71 -16.66 -20.95
N ARG A 50 18.27 -17.64 -21.74
CA ARG A 50 17.13 -18.51 -21.41
C ARG A 50 17.47 -19.71 -20.54
N HIS A 51 18.74 -20.00 -20.28
CA HIS A 51 19.13 -21.03 -19.32
C HIS A 51 19.12 -20.43 -17.91
N ASP A 52 17.96 -20.55 -17.27
CA ASP A 52 17.80 -20.22 -15.86
C ASP A 52 18.26 -21.43 -15.06
N ASP A 53 19.30 -21.24 -14.26
CA ASP A 53 19.61 -22.21 -13.22
C ASP A 53 18.43 -22.19 -12.23
N THR A 54 17.69 -23.28 -12.22
CA THR A 54 16.56 -23.43 -11.30
C THR A 54 16.98 -24.30 -10.12
N LEU A 55 16.98 -23.69 -8.95
CA LEU A 55 17.17 -24.38 -7.69
C LEU A 55 15.79 -24.90 -7.19
N HIS A 56 15.65 -26.22 -7.16
CA HIS A 56 14.45 -26.85 -6.63
C HIS A 56 14.59 -27.05 -5.12
N LEU A 57 13.63 -26.58 -4.37
CA LEU A 57 13.49 -26.81 -2.94
C LEU A 57 12.40 -27.84 -2.69
N ASP A 58 12.67 -28.73 -1.76
CA ASP A 58 11.66 -29.67 -1.28
C ASP A 58 10.54 -28.92 -0.58
N ALA A 59 9.31 -29.18 -0.98
CA ALA A 59 8.15 -28.64 -0.29
C ALA A 59 8.06 -29.22 1.13
N PRO A 60 7.53 -28.48 2.11
CA PRO A 60 7.23 -29.02 3.43
C PRO A 60 6.36 -30.27 3.32
N SER A 61 6.58 -31.24 4.22
CA SER A 61 5.86 -32.51 4.20
C SER A 61 4.34 -32.28 4.30
N LYS A 62 3.55 -33.18 3.71
CA LYS A 62 2.09 -33.14 3.87
C LYS A 62 1.67 -33.19 5.34
N ALA A 63 2.43 -33.91 6.18
CA ALA A 63 2.19 -33.99 7.62
C ALA A 63 2.38 -32.60 8.26
N THR A 64 3.50 -31.93 8.00
CA THR A 64 3.77 -30.58 8.47
C THR A 64 2.69 -29.58 8.05
N LEU A 65 2.30 -29.59 6.76
CA LEU A 65 1.25 -28.68 6.26
C LEU A 65 -0.12 -29.00 6.87
N SER A 66 -0.43 -30.29 7.08
CA SER A 66 -1.68 -30.71 7.72
C SER A 66 -1.73 -30.30 9.20
N GLU A 67 -0.60 -30.38 9.91
CA GLU A 67 -0.48 -29.92 11.29
C GLU A 67 -0.76 -28.41 11.39
N TRP A 68 -0.11 -27.60 10.56
CA TRP A 68 -0.36 -26.16 10.54
C TRP A 68 -1.81 -25.81 10.19
N LEU A 69 -2.39 -26.48 9.19
CA LEU A 69 -3.79 -26.27 8.84
C LEU A 69 -4.75 -26.70 9.95
N GLN A 70 -4.38 -27.72 10.72
CA GLN A 70 -5.16 -28.17 11.88
C GLN A 70 -5.06 -27.18 13.03
N LYS A 71 -3.86 -26.67 13.30
CA LYS A 71 -3.64 -25.56 14.24
C LYS A 71 -4.46 -24.33 13.85
N ASP A 72 -4.52 -23.99 12.58
CA ASP A 72 -5.30 -22.85 12.07
C ASP A 72 -6.83 -23.06 12.16
N LYS A 73 -7.31 -24.30 12.04
CA LYS A 73 -8.74 -24.63 12.20
C LYS A 73 -9.24 -24.56 13.62
N GLN A 74 -8.36 -24.85 14.58
CA GLN A 74 -8.69 -24.86 16.00
C GLN A 74 -8.68 -23.47 16.63
N GLN A 75 -8.34 -22.44 15.81
CA GLN A 75 -8.20 -21.08 16.32
C GLN A 75 -9.54 -20.36 16.44
N THR A 76 -9.82 -19.91 17.63
CA THR A 76 -10.63 -18.74 17.92
C THR A 76 -9.71 -17.51 17.76
N ASN A 77 -10.27 -16.34 17.50
CA ASN A 77 -9.55 -15.11 17.10
C ASN A 77 -8.57 -14.51 18.15
N GLU A 78 -8.09 -15.27 19.09
CA GLU A 78 -7.40 -14.75 20.25
C GLU A 78 -5.88 -14.94 20.17
N LEU A 79 -5.12 -13.84 20.22
CA LEU A 79 -3.66 -13.76 20.37
C LEU A 79 -2.82 -14.42 19.27
N ARG A 80 -3.26 -14.42 18.02
CA ARG A 80 -2.43 -14.96 16.96
C ARG A 80 -2.50 -14.14 15.69
N PRO A 81 -1.35 -13.73 15.14
CA PRO A 81 -1.28 -13.16 13.81
C PRO A 81 -1.72 -14.20 12.75
N PHE A 82 -2.13 -13.75 11.59
CA PHE A 82 -2.52 -14.65 10.50
C PHE A 82 -1.28 -15.36 9.94
N HIS A 83 -1.19 -16.66 10.16
CA HIS A 83 -0.10 -17.50 9.68
C HIS A 83 -0.43 -18.05 8.27
N PHE A 84 0.47 -17.84 7.31
CA PHE A 84 0.24 -18.20 5.91
C PHE A 84 1.41 -18.94 5.25
N ALA A 85 2.58 -18.98 5.85
CA ALA A 85 3.76 -19.61 5.27
C ALA A 85 4.59 -20.36 6.32
N VAL A 86 5.40 -21.31 5.88
CA VAL A 86 6.36 -22.02 6.71
C VAL A 86 7.79 -21.82 6.16
N PRO A 87 8.78 -21.64 7.04
CA PRO A 87 10.16 -21.45 6.61
C PRO A 87 10.79 -22.77 6.11
N ILE A 88 11.51 -22.70 5.01
CA ILE A 88 12.47 -23.71 4.53
C ILE A 88 13.85 -23.13 4.79
N ALA A 89 14.61 -23.74 5.69
CA ALA A 89 15.98 -23.34 5.95
C ALA A 89 16.85 -23.67 4.74
N THR A 90 17.72 -22.76 4.35
CA THR A 90 18.57 -22.90 3.15
C THR A 90 19.91 -22.19 3.32
N GLN A 91 20.81 -22.35 2.37
CA GLN A 91 22.08 -21.62 2.29
C GLN A 91 22.37 -21.25 0.84
N ILE A 92 21.48 -20.48 0.22
CA ILE A 92 21.62 -20.07 -1.17
C ILE A 92 22.61 -18.91 -1.26
N ARG A 93 23.61 -19.08 -2.11
CA ARG A 93 24.67 -18.10 -2.40
C ARG A 93 24.80 -17.86 -3.89
N LEU A 94 25.50 -16.79 -4.28
CA LEU A 94 25.69 -16.41 -5.67
C LEU A 94 26.38 -17.50 -6.55
N GLY A 95 27.09 -18.47 -5.97
CA GLY A 95 27.64 -19.58 -6.70
C GLY A 95 26.64 -20.60 -7.26
N GLN A 96 25.37 -20.49 -6.90
CA GLN A 96 24.29 -21.39 -7.36
C GLN A 96 23.52 -20.87 -8.58
N GLY A 97 23.76 -19.63 -8.98
CA GLY A 97 23.24 -19.06 -10.20
C GLY A 97 24.35 -18.68 -11.18
N GLN A 98 23.97 -18.02 -12.26
CA GLN A 98 24.93 -17.69 -13.33
C GLN A 98 25.10 -16.18 -13.51
N TRP A 99 26.35 -15.78 -13.70
CA TRP A 99 26.72 -14.47 -14.17
C TRP A 99 26.94 -14.47 -15.69
N THR A 100 26.29 -13.51 -16.35
CA THR A 100 26.48 -13.27 -17.80
C THR A 100 26.92 -11.83 -17.97
N GLN A 101 27.95 -11.61 -18.83
CA GLN A 101 28.38 -10.27 -19.17
C GLN A 101 27.76 -9.84 -20.51
N THR A 102 27.23 -8.63 -20.55
CA THR A 102 26.71 -8.04 -21.78
C THR A 102 27.84 -7.50 -22.65
N PRO A 103 27.61 -7.29 -23.95
CA PRO A 103 28.63 -6.67 -24.84
C PRO A 103 29.06 -5.27 -24.36
N ASN A 104 28.26 -4.58 -23.58
CA ASN A 104 28.56 -3.25 -23.02
C ASN A 104 29.33 -3.33 -21.69
N GLY A 105 29.70 -4.55 -21.23
CA GLY A 105 30.47 -4.76 -20.01
C GLY A 105 29.63 -4.79 -18.72
N GLU A 106 28.32 -4.73 -18.80
CA GLU A 106 27.41 -4.91 -17.66
C GLU A 106 27.37 -6.39 -17.26
N HIS A 107 27.07 -6.70 -15.99
CA HIS A 107 26.91 -8.07 -15.53
C HIS A 107 25.47 -8.31 -15.07
N ILE A 108 24.93 -9.45 -15.45
CA ILE A 108 23.61 -9.94 -15.07
C ILE A 108 23.80 -11.27 -14.34
N TYR A 109 23.32 -11.33 -13.12
CA TYR A 109 23.18 -12.58 -12.37
C TYR A 109 21.74 -13.02 -12.37
N ARG A 110 21.49 -14.34 -12.53
CA ARG A 110 20.14 -14.91 -12.44
C ARG A 110 20.16 -16.23 -11.69
N LEU A 111 19.13 -16.41 -10.85
CA LEU A 111 18.84 -17.65 -10.16
C LEU A 111 17.32 -17.76 -9.97
N THR A 112 16.75 -18.87 -10.42
CA THR A 112 15.34 -19.19 -10.15
C THR A 112 15.26 -20.15 -8.98
N ILE A 113 14.44 -19.82 -7.98
CA ILE A 113 14.15 -20.66 -6.80
C ILE A 113 12.72 -21.15 -6.96
N LYS A 114 12.55 -22.47 -6.98
CA LYS A 114 11.23 -23.12 -7.13
C LYS A 114 10.92 -24.01 -5.94
N ALA A 115 9.75 -23.81 -5.35
CA ALA A 115 9.20 -24.64 -4.28
C ALA A 115 7.80 -25.08 -4.70
N SER A 116 7.71 -26.24 -5.35
CA SER A 116 6.50 -26.71 -6.03
C SER A 116 5.29 -26.77 -5.10
N GLY A 117 4.16 -26.21 -5.54
CA GLY A 117 2.91 -26.15 -4.78
C GLY A 117 2.78 -24.97 -3.82
N ALA A 118 3.81 -24.13 -3.67
CA ALA A 118 3.69 -22.90 -2.89
C ALA A 118 2.65 -21.96 -3.52
N LYS A 119 1.92 -21.26 -2.68
CA LYS A 119 1.00 -20.17 -3.09
C LYS A 119 1.73 -18.83 -3.21
N SER A 120 2.79 -18.70 -2.42
CA SER A 120 3.72 -17.57 -2.47
C SER A 120 5.10 -17.99 -2.03
N ILE A 121 6.12 -17.24 -2.43
CA ILE A 121 7.51 -17.40 -1.99
C ILE A 121 8.00 -16.09 -1.41
N GLY A 122 8.36 -16.12 -0.12
CA GLY A 122 9.10 -15.06 0.55
C GLY A 122 10.58 -15.42 0.66
N LEU A 123 11.45 -14.43 0.68
CA LEU A 123 12.89 -14.63 0.84
C LEU A 123 13.41 -13.80 2.02
N HIS A 124 14.29 -14.41 2.82
CA HIS A 124 15.08 -13.71 3.81
C HIS A 124 16.56 -13.88 3.50
N CYS A 125 17.27 -12.75 3.44
CA CYS A 125 18.71 -12.71 3.31
C CYS A 125 19.35 -12.48 4.68
N SER A 126 20.09 -13.45 5.17
CA SER A 126 20.99 -13.26 6.31
C SER A 126 22.21 -12.41 5.96
N ARG A 127 22.45 -12.23 4.67
CA ARG A 127 23.48 -11.36 4.13
C ARG A 127 23.00 -10.67 2.87
N TYR A 128 23.01 -9.34 2.87
CA TYR A 128 22.66 -8.49 1.75
C TYR A 128 23.59 -7.28 1.72
N ILE A 129 24.51 -7.25 0.75
CA ILE A 129 25.40 -6.12 0.47
C ILE A 129 25.45 -5.92 -1.03
N MET A 130 24.96 -4.78 -1.49
CA MET A 130 24.99 -4.33 -2.87
C MET A 130 25.94 -3.15 -3.02
N PRO A 131 26.82 -3.13 -4.04
CA PRO A 131 27.60 -1.95 -4.36
C PRO A 131 26.72 -0.84 -4.96
N GLU A 132 27.19 0.40 -4.88
CA GLU A 132 26.53 1.54 -5.54
C GLU A 132 26.36 1.29 -7.04
N GLY A 133 25.18 1.64 -7.57
CA GLY A 133 24.80 1.42 -8.95
C GLY A 133 24.29 0.01 -9.27
N ALA A 134 24.44 -0.96 -8.37
CA ALA A 134 23.82 -2.28 -8.51
C ALA A 134 22.31 -2.22 -8.27
N SER A 135 21.59 -3.12 -8.94
CA SER A 135 20.17 -3.29 -8.73
C SER A 135 19.78 -4.77 -8.67
N LEU A 136 18.92 -5.13 -7.72
CA LEU A 136 18.36 -6.46 -7.59
C LEU A 136 16.86 -6.40 -7.86
N TYR A 137 16.39 -7.35 -8.64
CA TYR A 137 14.98 -7.54 -8.95
C TYR A 137 14.53 -8.95 -8.57
N LEU A 138 13.30 -9.06 -8.12
CA LEU A 138 12.62 -10.33 -7.89
C LEU A 138 11.38 -10.39 -8.77
N TYR A 139 11.19 -11.48 -9.47
CA TYR A 139 9.99 -11.67 -10.26
C TYR A 139 9.52 -13.13 -10.23
N GLY A 140 8.20 -13.31 -10.19
CA GLY A 140 7.58 -14.59 -9.90
C GLY A 140 6.61 -15.08 -10.96
N SER A 141 6.08 -16.25 -10.72
CA SER A 141 5.23 -17.00 -11.64
C SER A 141 3.91 -16.31 -12.01
N GLN A 142 3.51 -15.29 -11.26
CA GLN A 142 2.25 -14.57 -11.52
C GLN A 142 2.46 -13.15 -12.06
N GLY A 143 3.61 -12.90 -12.65
CA GLY A 143 3.93 -11.62 -13.27
C GLY A 143 4.23 -10.48 -12.29
N THR A 144 4.43 -10.81 -11.03
CA THR A 144 4.82 -9.83 -10.03
C THR A 144 6.30 -9.53 -10.17
N LEU A 145 6.65 -8.25 -10.26
CA LEU A 145 8.02 -7.73 -10.25
C LEU A 145 8.21 -6.86 -9.00
N ARG A 146 9.32 -7.06 -8.27
CA ARG A 146 9.75 -6.23 -7.14
C ARG A 146 11.17 -5.73 -7.39
N GLY A 147 11.46 -4.52 -6.99
CA GLY A 147 12.77 -3.87 -7.16
C GLY A 147 12.64 -2.54 -7.91
N ALA A 148 13.77 -1.92 -8.27
CA ALA A 148 15.13 -2.30 -7.91
C ALA A 148 15.38 -2.16 -6.40
N PHE A 149 16.03 -3.17 -5.83
CA PHE A 149 16.68 -3.09 -4.51
C PHE A 149 18.15 -2.79 -4.76
N THR A 150 18.69 -1.79 -4.09
CA THR A 150 20.00 -1.22 -4.41
C THR A 150 20.90 -1.15 -3.18
N ALA A 151 22.04 -0.45 -3.26
CA ALA A 151 22.86 -0.12 -2.12
C ALA A 151 22.09 0.61 -1.02
N GLN A 152 21.00 1.31 -1.37
CA GLN A 152 20.07 1.92 -0.41
C GLN A 152 19.35 0.89 0.49
N ASN A 153 19.44 -0.37 0.19
CA ASN A 153 18.88 -1.46 0.99
C ASN A 153 19.89 -2.17 1.89
N ASN A 154 21.16 -1.73 1.90
CA ASN A 154 22.16 -2.24 2.81
C ASN A 154 21.85 -1.77 4.24
N SER A 155 21.44 -2.68 5.13
CA SER A 155 21.16 -2.40 6.55
C SER A 155 22.42 -2.56 7.41
N GLU A 156 22.42 -2.03 8.66
CA GLU A 156 23.51 -2.30 9.62
C GLU A 156 23.64 -3.78 9.96
N SER A 157 22.52 -4.48 10.06
CA SER A 157 22.51 -5.92 10.27
C SER A 157 22.93 -6.71 9.04
N HIS A 158 23.06 -6.05 7.88
CA HIS A 158 23.21 -6.67 6.57
C HIS A 158 22.14 -7.69 6.22
N THR A 159 20.99 -7.65 6.87
CA THR A 159 19.85 -8.53 6.60
C THR A 159 18.80 -7.80 5.76
N LEU A 160 18.07 -8.56 4.94
CA LEU A 160 16.94 -8.02 4.19
C LEU A 160 15.87 -9.09 4.00
N SER A 161 14.61 -8.75 4.32
CA SER A 161 13.45 -9.58 4.01
C SER A 161 12.69 -8.99 2.84
N PHE A 162 12.30 -9.83 1.89
CA PHE A 162 11.51 -9.43 0.74
C PHE A 162 10.04 -9.83 0.93
N SER A 163 9.15 -8.93 0.51
CA SER A 163 7.73 -9.24 0.50
C SER A 163 7.44 -10.50 -0.32
N PRO A 164 6.55 -11.39 0.15
CA PRO A 164 6.24 -12.62 -0.57
C PRO A 164 5.72 -12.32 -1.98
N LEU A 165 6.20 -13.09 -2.97
CA LEU A 165 5.71 -13.04 -4.34
C LEU A 165 4.73 -14.20 -4.56
N PRO A 166 3.55 -13.95 -5.18
CA PRO A 166 2.60 -15.00 -5.49
C PRO A 166 3.17 -16.03 -6.46
N GLY A 167 2.87 -17.31 -6.20
CA GLY A 167 3.27 -18.43 -7.04
C GLY A 167 4.29 -19.34 -6.39
N ASP A 168 4.79 -20.33 -7.14
CA ASP A 168 5.63 -21.42 -6.67
C ASP A 168 7.10 -21.32 -7.11
N TRP A 169 7.47 -20.25 -7.79
CA TRP A 169 8.85 -19.90 -8.10
C TRP A 169 9.09 -18.38 -8.13
N VAL A 170 10.32 -18.00 -7.87
CA VAL A 170 10.83 -16.63 -7.96
C VAL A 170 12.18 -16.64 -8.63
N THR A 171 12.41 -15.72 -9.58
CA THR A 171 13.72 -15.44 -10.13
C THR A 171 14.30 -14.21 -9.46
N LEU A 172 15.53 -14.34 -9.00
CA LEU A 172 16.37 -13.27 -8.50
C LEU A 172 17.32 -12.86 -9.61
N GLU A 173 17.28 -11.58 -9.98
CA GLU A 173 18.20 -11.00 -10.97
C GLU A 173 18.96 -9.83 -10.36
N ILE A 174 20.30 -9.86 -10.46
CA ILE A 174 21.16 -8.74 -10.07
C ILE A 174 21.78 -8.16 -11.33
N ASN A 175 21.69 -6.85 -11.47
CA ASN A 175 22.27 -6.11 -12.57
C ASN A 175 23.38 -5.19 -12.02
N LEU A 176 24.58 -5.31 -12.62
CA LEU A 176 25.72 -4.46 -12.28
C LEU A 176 26.12 -3.63 -13.51
N PRO A 177 26.28 -2.31 -13.36
CA PRO A 177 26.86 -1.47 -14.40
C PRO A 177 28.26 -1.92 -14.83
N ALA A 178 28.67 -1.54 -16.02
CA ALA A 178 30.04 -1.75 -16.48
C ALA A 178 31.06 -1.15 -15.49
N GLY A 179 32.11 -1.93 -15.17
CA GLY A 179 33.16 -1.53 -14.23
C GLY A 179 32.90 -1.95 -12.78
N ILE A 180 31.73 -2.44 -12.42
CA ILE A 180 31.47 -3.04 -11.09
C ILE A 180 31.70 -4.55 -11.15
N SER A 181 32.58 -5.05 -10.28
CA SER A 181 32.86 -6.48 -10.22
C SER A 181 31.80 -7.27 -9.47
N PRO A 182 31.39 -8.46 -9.97
CA PRO A 182 30.53 -9.40 -9.23
C PRO A 182 30.98 -9.71 -7.80
N ASN A 183 32.26 -9.67 -7.53
CA ASN A 183 32.82 -9.93 -6.21
C ASN A 183 32.47 -8.85 -5.15
N GLN A 184 31.92 -7.73 -5.56
CA GLN A 184 31.46 -6.68 -4.64
C GLN A 184 30.06 -6.95 -4.09
N VAL A 185 29.34 -7.92 -4.67
CA VAL A 185 28.02 -8.35 -4.19
C VAL A 185 28.21 -9.47 -3.17
N ASP A 186 27.61 -9.31 -1.99
CA ASP A 186 27.58 -10.36 -0.97
C ASP A 186 26.11 -10.63 -0.59
N LEU A 187 25.62 -11.78 -1.05
CA LEU A 187 24.23 -12.19 -0.87
C LEU A 187 24.17 -13.63 -0.36
N GLN A 188 23.41 -13.84 0.72
CA GLN A 188 23.08 -15.16 1.21
C GLN A 188 21.63 -15.20 1.64
N ILE A 189 20.84 -16.10 1.04
CA ILE A 189 19.47 -16.40 1.44
C ILE A 189 19.52 -17.60 2.40
N ASP A 190 19.07 -17.42 3.62
CA ASP A 190 19.06 -18.44 4.66
C ASP A 190 17.68 -19.05 4.90
N LYS A 191 16.59 -18.35 4.49
CA LYS A 191 15.23 -18.85 4.59
C LYS A 191 14.44 -18.54 3.32
N VAL A 192 13.70 -19.54 2.87
CA VAL A 192 12.64 -19.39 1.86
C VAL A 192 11.31 -19.70 2.54
N TYR A 193 10.37 -18.78 2.51
CA TYR A 193 9.06 -18.95 3.12
C TYR A 193 8.09 -19.55 2.10
N TYR A 194 7.67 -20.77 2.37
CA TYR A 194 6.72 -21.51 1.56
C TYR A 194 5.29 -21.14 1.96
N GLY A 195 4.62 -20.31 1.18
CA GLY A 195 3.23 -19.95 1.40
C GLY A 195 2.30 -21.13 1.13
N TYR A 196 1.68 -21.68 2.15
CA TYR A 196 0.70 -22.76 2.01
C TYR A 196 -0.74 -22.25 1.96
N LYS A 197 -0.98 -21.01 2.39
CA LYS A 197 -2.22 -20.24 2.19
C LYS A 197 -2.00 -19.16 1.15
N SER A 198 -3.08 -18.77 0.49
CA SER A 198 -3.05 -17.56 -0.33
C SER A 198 -2.84 -16.35 0.55
N PHE A 199 -1.78 -15.64 0.27
CA PHE A 199 -1.43 -14.38 0.88
C PHE A 199 -1.78 -13.27 -0.13
N LEU A 200 -2.48 -12.24 0.32
CA LEU A 200 -2.94 -11.13 -0.53
C LEU A 200 -3.88 -11.55 -1.69
N ASP A 201 -4.45 -12.74 -1.66
CA ASP A 201 -5.32 -13.26 -2.70
C ASP A 201 -6.79 -13.02 -2.35
N LEU A 202 -7.39 -12.02 -2.97
CA LEU A 202 -8.79 -11.67 -2.81
C LEU A 202 -9.64 -12.47 -3.79
N LYS A 203 -9.84 -13.76 -3.56
CA LYS A 203 -10.81 -14.51 -4.34
C LYS A 203 -12.21 -14.29 -3.79
N SER A 204 -13.02 -13.55 -4.52
CA SER A 204 -14.47 -13.57 -4.36
C SER A 204 -15.02 -14.93 -4.77
N THR A 205 -15.56 -15.65 -3.82
CA THR A 205 -16.21 -16.95 -4.06
C THR A 205 -17.66 -16.78 -4.49
N ASN A 206 -17.91 -16.11 -5.60
CA ASN A 206 -19.24 -16.13 -6.23
C ASN A 206 -19.44 -17.37 -7.11
N ASN A 207 -18.77 -18.48 -6.82
CA ASN A 207 -19.02 -19.77 -7.45
C ASN A 207 -19.42 -20.85 -6.43
N SER A 208 -20.63 -20.70 -5.92
CA SER A 208 -21.40 -21.80 -5.38
C SER A 208 -21.79 -22.78 -6.49
N ALA A 209 -20.93 -23.60 -7.00
CA ALA A 209 -21.24 -24.83 -7.71
C ALA A 209 -20.02 -25.34 -8.48
N ARG A 210 -19.10 -25.96 -7.80
CA ARG A 210 -18.40 -27.18 -8.26
C ARG A 210 -17.55 -27.74 -7.13
N ALA A 211 -18.23 -28.14 -6.06
CA ALA A 211 -17.75 -29.20 -5.19
C ALA A 211 -17.95 -30.50 -5.95
N SER A 212 -16.89 -31.12 -6.34
CA SER A 212 -16.76 -32.58 -6.35
C SER A 212 -15.57 -33.04 -7.17
N ALA A 213 -14.44 -33.13 -6.52
CA ALA A 213 -13.53 -34.24 -6.79
C ALA A 213 -13.12 -34.77 -5.41
N VAL A 214 -13.54 -35.98 -5.16
CA VAL A 214 -13.22 -36.77 -3.97
C VAL A 214 -11.70 -36.80 -3.83
N GLY A 215 -11.17 -36.26 -2.72
CA GLY A 215 -9.74 -36.37 -2.36
C GLY A 215 -8.99 -35.15 -1.94
N GLU A 216 -9.56 -33.91 -1.96
CA GLU A 216 -8.88 -32.71 -1.50
C GLU A 216 -9.69 -31.87 -0.48
N PRO A 217 -9.73 -32.27 0.81
CA PRO A 217 -10.36 -31.46 1.86
C PRO A 217 -9.66 -30.13 2.13
N LEU A 218 -8.40 -29.98 1.69
CA LEU A 218 -7.55 -28.82 1.99
C LEU A 218 -7.95 -27.55 1.23
N TYR A 219 -8.50 -27.66 0.04
CA TYR A 219 -8.78 -26.53 -0.85
C TYR A 219 -9.97 -25.66 -0.39
N ASN A 220 -11.01 -26.31 0.16
CA ASN A 220 -12.25 -25.62 0.53
C ASN A 220 -12.11 -24.70 1.75
N TYR A 221 -11.11 -24.90 2.58
CA TYR A 221 -10.94 -24.07 3.79
C TYR A 221 -10.25 -22.73 3.51
N LEU A 222 -9.45 -22.68 2.44
CA LEU A 222 -8.72 -21.47 2.07
C LEU A 222 -9.56 -20.50 1.23
N GLU A 223 -10.65 -20.99 0.61
CA GLU A 223 -11.57 -20.16 -0.19
C GLU A 223 -12.56 -19.36 0.68
N THR A 224 -12.73 -19.72 1.94
CA THR A 224 -13.71 -19.10 2.86
C THR A 224 -13.17 -17.88 3.63
N GLY A 225 -11.88 -17.55 3.49
CA GLY A 225 -11.28 -16.47 4.28
C GLY A 225 -11.95 -15.10 4.10
N LEU A 226 -12.28 -14.72 2.87
CA LEU A 226 -12.91 -13.43 2.58
C LEU A 226 -14.40 -13.38 2.89
N GLU A 227 -15.09 -14.50 2.86
CA GLU A 227 -16.49 -14.55 3.31
C GLU A 227 -16.60 -14.15 4.79
N ARG A 228 -15.57 -14.44 5.59
CA ARG A 228 -15.45 -14.03 6.99
C ARG A 228 -15.33 -12.51 7.17
N LEU A 229 -14.92 -11.77 6.14
CA LEU A 229 -14.84 -10.30 6.12
C LEU A 229 -15.94 -9.64 5.30
N SER A 230 -16.97 -10.37 4.88
CA SER A 230 -18.03 -9.86 4.01
C SER A 230 -18.78 -8.66 4.60
N CYS A 231 -18.82 -8.54 5.92
CA CYS A 231 -19.42 -7.41 6.63
C CYS A 231 -18.48 -6.22 6.84
N ALA A 232 -17.15 -6.39 6.64
CA ALA A 232 -16.17 -5.34 6.86
C ALA A 232 -15.86 -4.62 5.54
N PRO A 233 -16.31 -3.37 5.35
CA PRO A 233 -16.17 -2.66 4.10
C PRO A 233 -14.72 -2.21 3.84
N ASN A 234 -14.41 -2.00 2.55
CA ASN A 234 -13.16 -1.37 2.14
C ASN A 234 -13.06 0.05 2.69
N ILE A 235 -11.91 0.41 3.23
CA ILE A 235 -11.67 1.72 3.85
C ILE A 235 -11.92 2.89 2.90
N VAL A 236 -11.65 2.73 1.61
CA VAL A 236 -11.86 3.78 0.60
C VAL A 236 -13.31 4.21 0.44
N ALA A 237 -14.27 3.45 0.98
CA ALA A 237 -15.67 3.85 1.07
C ALA A 237 -15.93 4.93 2.13
N TYR A 238 -14.94 5.21 3.00
CA TYR A 238 -15.01 6.10 4.15
C TYR A 238 -13.89 7.15 4.11
N PRO A 239 -13.93 8.09 3.16
CA PRO A 239 -12.85 9.07 2.95
C PRO A 239 -12.64 10.02 4.14
N GLU A 240 -13.60 10.15 5.05
CA GLU A 240 -13.47 10.89 6.30
C GLU A 240 -12.39 10.33 7.24
N TYR A 241 -12.05 9.05 7.11
CA TYR A 241 -10.99 8.38 7.89
C TYR A 241 -9.69 8.23 7.10
N SER A 242 -9.52 8.95 6.00
CA SER A 242 -8.36 8.81 5.10
C SER A 242 -7.01 9.01 5.79
N ASN A 243 -6.92 9.94 6.75
CA ASN A 243 -5.69 10.15 7.52
C ASN A 243 -5.36 8.93 8.38
N GLN A 244 -6.33 8.39 9.10
CA GLN A 244 -6.16 7.19 9.93
C GLN A 244 -5.85 5.96 9.06
N ALA A 245 -6.44 5.89 7.88
CA ALA A 245 -6.12 4.87 6.89
C ALA A 245 -4.66 4.95 6.42
N ARG A 246 -4.12 6.15 6.16
CA ARG A 246 -2.72 6.36 5.80
C ARG A 246 -1.75 5.93 6.90
N ALA A 247 -2.15 6.04 8.16
CA ALA A 247 -1.35 5.63 9.31
C ALA A 247 -1.35 4.12 9.55
N THR A 248 -2.42 3.40 9.14
CA THR A 248 -2.57 1.96 9.40
C THR A 248 -1.82 1.14 8.36
N LEU A 249 -1.00 0.20 8.82
CA LEU A 249 -0.08 -0.61 8.03
C LEU A 249 -0.38 -2.10 8.18
N LEU A 250 -0.22 -2.85 7.08
CA LEU A 250 -0.08 -4.30 7.15
C LEU A 250 1.37 -4.64 7.51
N LEU A 251 1.56 -5.51 8.48
CA LEU A 251 2.85 -6.02 8.93
C LEU A 251 2.99 -7.48 8.57
N ILE A 252 4.17 -7.88 8.11
CA ILE A 252 4.55 -9.29 7.95
C ILE A 252 5.82 -9.54 8.76
N ALA A 253 5.70 -10.36 9.79
CA ALA A 253 6.84 -10.82 10.58
C ALA A 253 7.34 -12.16 10.06
N GLU A 254 8.68 -12.33 10.01
CA GLU A 254 9.34 -13.56 9.60
C GLU A 254 8.80 -14.17 8.29
N GLY A 255 8.33 -13.34 7.35
CA GLY A 255 7.79 -13.78 6.06
C GLY A 255 6.60 -14.74 6.12
N ALA A 256 6.03 -14.97 7.30
CA ALA A 256 5.03 -16.00 7.56
C ALA A 256 3.79 -15.55 8.33
N TYR A 257 3.90 -14.47 9.10
CA TYR A 257 2.85 -14.01 10.02
C TYR A 257 2.41 -12.60 9.65
N SER A 258 1.15 -12.40 9.33
CA SER A 258 0.63 -11.07 9.06
C SER A 258 -0.22 -10.54 10.22
N SER A 259 -0.10 -9.24 10.44
CA SER A 259 -0.79 -8.49 11.48
C SER A 259 -0.96 -7.04 11.07
N THR A 260 -1.46 -6.21 11.98
CA THR A 260 -1.69 -4.79 11.72
C THR A 260 -0.86 -3.94 12.69
N GLY A 261 -0.49 -2.74 12.28
CA GLY A 261 0.13 -1.72 13.12
C GLY A 261 -0.27 -0.32 12.67
N VAL A 262 0.15 0.69 13.43
CA VAL A 262 -0.15 2.08 13.13
C VAL A 262 1.08 2.97 13.32
N LEU A 263 1.40 3.80 12.31
CA LEU A 263 2.33 4.92 12.48
C LEU A 263 1.79 5.87 13.53
N ILE A 264 2.55 6.12 14.59
CA ILE A 264 2.12 6.93 15.73
C ILE A 264 3.04 8.13 15.95
N ASN A 265 2.44 9.29 16.22
CA ASN A 265 3.13 10.56 16.40
C ASN A 265 3.76 10.65 17.80
N ASN A 266 4.83 11.43 17.91
CA ASN A 266 5.43 11.85 19.18
C ASN A 266 5.28 13.36 19.37
N THR A 267 5.50 13.86 20.62
CA THR A 267 5.31 15.28 20.93
C THR A 267 6.30 16.21 20.23
N ARG A 268 7.40 15.70 19.68
CA ARG A 268 8.35 16.48 18.85
C ARG A 268 7.85 16.67 17.42
N GLN A 269 6.90 15.83 16.97
CA GLN A 269 6.38 15.84 15.60
C GLN A 269 7.50 15.81 14.56
N ASP A 270 8.54 15.01 14.82
CA ASP A 270 9.78 14.97 14.04
C ASP A 270 9.73 13.93 12.89
N GLY A 271 8.63 13.20 12.76
CA GLY A 271 8.47 12.19 11.72
C GLY A 271 9.24 10.90 11.99
N THR A 272 9.72 10.66 13.24
CA THR A 272 10.28 9.37 13.63
C THR A 272 9.31 8.26 13.28
N ALA A 273 9.77 7.22 12.58
CA ALA A 273 8.91 6.19 12.01
C ALA A 273 8.47 5.15 13.05
N TYR A 274 7.84 5.61 14.12
CA TYR A 274 7.29 4.74 15.15
C TYR A 274 6.04 4.02 14.67
N VAL A 275 6.01 2.70 14.89
CA VAL A 275 4.84 1.84 14.61
C VAL A 275 4.41 1.15 15.89
N LEU A 276 3.18 1.42 16.32
CA LEU A 276 2.55 0.76 17.45
C LEU A 276 1.84 -0.51 16.94
N THR A 277 2.00 -1.63 17.66
CA THR A 277 1.35 -2.90 17.38
C THR A 277 1.17 -3.70 18.67
N ALA A 278 0.69 -4.94 18.60
CA ALA A 278 0.57 -5.84 19.75
C ALA A 278 1.85 -6.68 19.96
N ALA A 279 2.20 -6.97 21.23
CA ALA A 279 3.37 -7.78 21.55
C ALA A 279 3.25 -9.21 21.00
N HIS A 280 2.06 -9.80 21.04
CA HIS A 280 1.83 -11.16 20.55
C HIS A 280 2.04 -11.31 19.03
N ASN A 281 2.07 -10.21 18.27
CA ASN A 281 2.39 -10.23 16.84
C ASN A 281 3.85 -10.60 16.55
N ILE A 282 4.73 -10.40 17.50
CA ILE A 282 6.18 -10.54 17.34
C ILE A 282 6.85 -11.46 18.36
N ASN A 283 6.17 -11.83 19.43
CA ASN A 283 6.73 -12.67 20.49
C ASN A 283 6.37 -14.15 20.36
N ARG A 284 5.58 -14.53 19.35
CA ARG A 284 5.15 -15.90 19.12
C ARG A 284 4.70 -16.63 20.41
N ILE A 285 3.83 -15.99 21.17
CA ILE A 285 3.30 -16.52 22.44
C ILE A 285 2.69 -17.93 22.31
N TYR A 286 2.32 -18.31 21.10
CA TYR A 286 1.80 -19.63 20.73
C TYR A 286 2.90 -20.68 20.43
N ASP A 287 4.18 -20.29 20.48
CA ASP A 287 5.33 -21.17 20.22
C ASP A 287 6.05 -21.46 21.54
N GLU A 288 5.89 -22.68 22.06
CA GLU A 288 6.44 -23.10 23.36
C GLU A 288 7.97 -22.96 23.43
N ASP A 289 8.66 -23.07 22.28
CA ASP A 289 10.12 -22.95 22.21
C ASP A 289 10.58 -21.50 22.17
N PHE A 290 9.67 -20.56 21.90
CA PHE A 290 10.00 -19.16 21.69
C PHE A 290 9.88 -18.31 22.95
N ILE A 291 8.80 -18.42 23.69
CA ILE A 291 8.47 -17.54 24.82
C ILE A 291 8.72 -18.20 26.17
N SER A 292 9.18 -17.42 27.14
CA SER A 292 9.33 -17.82 28.52
C SER A 292 7.97 -17.91 29.24
N GLU A 293 7.90 -18.73 30.30
CA GLU A 293 6.76 -18.74 31.23
C GLU A 293 6.62 -17.43 32.00
N THR A 294 7.70 -16.67 32.12
CA THR A 294 7.72 -15.37 32.80
C THR A 294 7.53 -14.25 31.79
N PRO A 295 6.54 -13.33 31.96
CA PRO A 295 6.38 -12.16 31.12
C PRO A 295 7.66 -11.30 31.11
N ASN A 296 7.92 -10.69 29.95
CA ASN A 296 9.03 -9.74 29.77
C ASN A 296 10.42 -10.34 30.04
N ASP A 297 10.58 -11.65 29.88
CA ASP A 297 11.87 -12.32 30.04
C ASP A 297 12.93 -11.75 29.10
N PRO A 298 14.15 -11.41 29.57
CA PRO A 298 15.19 -10.82 28.72
C PRO A 298 15.58 -11.66 27.50
N LYS A 299 15.52 -13.01 27.60
CA LYS A 299 15.82 -13.90 26.45
C LYS A 299 14.72 -13.85 25.41
N THR A 300 13.46 -13.73 25.84
CA THR A 300 12.32 -13.52 24.92
C THR A 300 12.45 -12.18 24.22
N ILE A 301 12.76 -11.12 24.96
CA ILE A 301 12.97 -9.77 24.38
C ILE A 301 14.08 -9.81 23.32
N GLU A 302 15.18 -10.53 23.56
CA GLU A 302 16.25 -10.64 22.57
C GLU A 302 15.80 -11.38 21.29
N LYS A 303 15.03 -12.47 21.43
CA LYS A 303 14.41 -13.15 20.29
C LYS A 303 13.46 -12.22 19.52
N VAL A 304 12.66 -11.42 20.24
CA VAL A 304 11.76 -10.43 19.64
C VAL A 304 12.54 -9.37 18.85
N ARG A 305 13.69 -8.92 19.33
CA ARG A 305 14.58 -8.01 18.60
C ARG A 305 15.01 -8.59 17.25
N GLU A 306 15.30 -9.88 17.19
CA GLU A 306 15.64 -10.57 15.95
C GLU A 306 14.44 -10.64 14.97
N VAL A 307 13.25 -10.94 15.50
CA VAL A 307 12.01 -10.91 14.70
C VAL A 307 11.79 -9.52 14.08
N CYS A 308 11.99 -8.45 14.84
CA CYS A 308 11.82 -7.07 14.37
C CYS A 308 12.66 -6.75 13.12
N LYS A 309 13.87 -7.29 13.00
CA LYS A 309 14.74 -7.09 11.83
C LYS A 309 14.13 -7.63 10.53
N SER A 310 13.21 -8.58 10.63
CA SER A 310 12.57 -9.23 9.48
C SER A 310 11.21 -8.65 9.11
N ILE A 311 10.65 -7.72 9.89
CA ILE A 311 9.29 -7.20 9.67
C ILE A 311 9.26 -6.39 8.39
N ILE A 312 8.22 -6.62 7.59
CA ILE A 312 7.90 -5.87 6.37
C ILE A 312 6.64 -5.06 6.64
N PHE A 313 6.69 -3.78 6.35
CA PHE A 313 5.61 -2.81 6.52
C PHE A 313 5.05 -2.44 5.14
N PHE A 314 3.75 -2.64 4.94
CA PHE A 314 3.06 -2.27 3.70
C PHE A 314 2.27 -0.99 3.91
N PHE A 315 2.50 -0.02 3.05
CA PHE A 315 1.82 1.28 3.04
C PHE A 315 0.75 1.32 1.96
N GLY A 316 -0.43 1.86 2.29
CA GLY A 316 -1.50 2.04 1.32
C GLY A 316 -1.96 0.74 0.65
N PHE A 317 -1.84 -0.41 1.33
CA PHE A 317 -2.38 -1.68 0.85
C PHE A 317 -3.90 -1.70 1.05
N GLU A 318 -4.61 -1.15 0.08
CA GLU A 318 -6.07 -0.99 0.12
C GLU A 318 -6.69 -1.25 -1.25
N SER A 319 -7.94 -1.73 -1.28
CA SER A 319 -8.66 -1.85 -2.54
C SER A 319 -9.00 -0.46 -3.07
N PRO A 320 -8.76 -0.16 -4.34
CA PRO A 320 -9.11 1.14 -4.92
C PRO A 320 -10.62 1.33 -5.14
N SER A 321 -11.42 0.29 -4.95
CA SER A 321 -12.87 0.28 -5.14
C SER A 321 -13.61 0.16 -3.81
N LYS A 322 -14.74 0.87 -3.64
CA LYS A 322 -15.58 0.75 -2.45
C LYS A 322 -16.46 -0.49 -2.41
N ASP A 323 -16.81 -1.05 -3.55
CA ASP A 323 -17.77 -2.15 -3.71
C ASP A 323 -17.16 -3.43 -4.30
N GLN A 324 -15.86 -3.43 -4.62
CA GLN A 324 -15.15 -4.59 -5.14
C GLN A 324 -13.83 -4.81 -4.43
N ASP A 325 -13.48 -6.06 -4.23
CA ASP A 325 -12.22 -6.46 -3.62
C ASP A 325 -11.13 -6.61 -4.69
N ILE A 326 -10.62 -5.47 -5.17
CA ILE A 326 -9.43 -5.45 -6.02
C ILE A 326 -8.21 -5.56 -5.12
N ARG A 327 -7.29 -6.43 -5.47
CA ARG A 327 -6.02 -6.55 -4.76
C ARG A 327 -5.25 -5.24 -4.84
N GLY A 328 -4.89 -4.68 -3.69
CA GLY A 328 -4.17 -3.42 -3.58
C GLY A 328 -2.72 -3.51 -4.05
N SER A 329 -2.09 -2.35 -4.21
CA SER A 329 -0.68 -2.20 -4.56
C SER A 329 0.23 -2.71 -3.45
N GLU A 330 1.19 -3.57 -3.78
CA GLU A 330 2.15 -4.20 -2.86
C GLU A 330 3.57 -3.60 -2.98
N GLU A 331 3.74 -2.58 -3.80
CA GLU A 331 5.05 -2.02 -4.13
C GLU A 331 5.59 -1.08 -3.05
N LYS A 332 4.71 -0.54 -2.20
CA LYS A 332 5.07 0.43 -1.16
C LYS A 332 5.42 -0.28 0.15
N THR A 333 6.60 -0.85 0.20
CA THR A 333 7.07 -1.59 1.39
C THR A 333 8.35 -1.03 1.95
N LEU A 334 8.50 -1.14 3.28
CA LEU A 334 9.75 -0.95 4.02
C LEU A 334 9.96 -2.18 4.89
N SER A 335 11.20 -2.57 5.16
CA SER A 335 11.47 -3.69 6.05
C SER A 335 12.58 -3.42 7.05
N GLY A 336 12.53 -4.14 8.16
CA GLY A 336 13.43 -4.00 9.27
C GLY A 336 12.96 -2.93 10.26
N ALA A 337 12.99 -3.29 11.54
CA ALA A 337 12.69 -2.40 12.63
C ALA A 337 13.58 -2.67 13.85
N THR A 338 13.72 -1.65 14.70
CA THR A 338 14.25 -1.76 16.04
C THR A 338 13.09 -1.86 17.03
N LEU A 339 13.20 -2.75 18.00
CA LEU A 339 12.28 -2.82 19.13
C LEU A 339 12.55 -1.65 20.08
N ILE A 340 11.60 -0.73 20.19
CA ILE A 340 11.72 0.48 21.01
C ILE A 340 11.09 0.30 22.39
N ALA A 341 9.86 -0.22 22.44
CA ALA A 341 9.21 -0.61 23.67
C ALA A 341 8.45 -1.91 23.49
N TYR A 342 8.32 -2.67 24.57
CA TYR A 342 7.72 -3.98 24.55
C TYR A 342 7.25 -4.35 25.95
N ASP A 343 5.99 -4.70 26.10
CA ASP A 343 5.44 -5.11 27.40
C ASP A 343 4.35 -6.17 27.21
N GLU A 344 4.66 -7.41 27.58
CA GLU A 344 3.71 -8.52 27.56
C GLU A 344 2.59 -8.37 28.59
N GLU A 345 2.84 -7.62 29.68
CA GLU A 345 1.83 -7.35 30.70
C GLU A 345 0.73 -6.38 30.21
N HIS A 346 0.94 -5.74 29.07
CA HIS A 346 -0.06 -4.90 28.40
C HIS A 346 -0.27 -5.30 26.94
N ASP A 347 0.37 -6.37 26.47
CA ASP A 347 0.37 -6.78 25.06
C ASP A 347 0.82 -5.67 24.10
N MET A 348 1.77 -4.83 24.52
CA MET A 348 2.18 -3.64 23.80
C MET A 348 3.53 -3.82 23.14
N ALA A 349 3.66 -3.37 21.89
CA ALA A 349 4.95 -3.22 21.21
C ALA A 349 5.01 -1.90 20.42
N LEU A 350 6.13 -1.20 20.56
CA LEU A 350 6.49 -0.02 19.77
C LEU A 350 7.76 -0.32 19.00
N LEU A 351 7.70 -0.15 17.70
CA LEU A 351 8.79 -0.40 16.76
C LEU A 351 9.23 0.91 16.13
N GLU A 352 10.48 0.99 15.70
CA GLU A 352 10.96 2.05 14.81
C GLU A 352 11.45 1.43 13.51
N ILE A 353 10.88 1.83 12.37
CA ILE A 353 11.34 1.38 11.07
C ILE A 353 12.74 1.92 10.83
N THR A 354 13.71 1.04 10.67
CA THR A 354 15.14 1.42 10.60
C THR A 354 15.61 1.72 9.21
N GLY A 355 15.04 1.09 8.23
CA GLY A 355 15.55 1.15 6.89
C GLY A 355 14.89 2.20 6.02
N LEU A 356 14.86 3.43 6.44
CA LEU A 356 14.29 4.53 5.66
C LEU A 356 15.24 4.94 4.53
N PRO A 357 14.74 5.12 3.30
CA PRO A 357 15.54 5.67 2.21
C PRO A 357 15.93 7.11 2.50
N THR A 358 17.04 7.54 1.91
CA THR A 358 17.50 8.93 2.00
C THR A 358 16.89 9.74 0.87
N ASN A 359 16.20 10.82 1.22
CA ASN A 359 15.63 11.73 0.23
C ASN A 359 16.71 12.63 -0.44
N ALA A 360 16.30 13.45 -1.40
CA ALA A 360 17.21 14.35 -2.12
C ALA A 360 17.94 15.37 -1.22
N GLN A 361 17.44 15.64 -0.01
CA GLN A 361 18.02 16.53 0.98
C GLN A 361 19.01 15.80 1.93
N GLY A 362 19.21 14.49 1.74
CA GLY A 362 20.05 13.67 2.60
C GLY A 362 19.40 13.26 3.92
N ILE A 363 18.07 13.45 4.05
CA ILE A 363 17.29 13.09 5.24
C ILE A 363 16.65 11.74 5.02
N ARG A 364 16.75 10.85 6.02
CA ARG A 364 16.03 9.59 6.04
C ARG A 364 14.57 9.80 6.39
N SER A 365 13.69 9.36 5.53
CA SER A 365 12.26 9.51 5.73
C SER A 365 11.46 8.47 4.95
N ILE A 366 10.23 8.25 5.36
CA ILE A 366 9.28 7.48 4.56
C ILE A 366 9.02 8.27 3.26
N PRO A 367 9.11 7.63 2.08
CA PRO A 367 8.94 8.32 0.80
C PRO A 367 7.60 9.04 0.69
N ALA A 368 7.59 10.20 0.06
CA ALA A 368 6.36 10.97 -0.19
C ALA A 368 5.32 10.15 -0.99
N SER A 369 5.78 9.31 -1.93
CA SER A 369 4.91 8.41 -2.70
C SER A 369 4.17 7.38 -1.83
N TYR A 370 4.61 7.11 -0.60
CA TYR A 370 3.93 6.25 0.36
C TYR A 370 2.81 6.98 1.10
N ASN A 371 2.79 8.31 1.02
CA ASN A 371 1.80 9.20 1.62
C ASN A 371 1.56 8.90 3.10
N PRO A 372 2.61 8.85 3.95
CA PRO A 372 2.45 8.50 5.36
C PRO A 372 1.72 9.58 6.13
N TYR A 373 1.05 9.16 7.20
CA TYR A 373 0.46 10.00 8.22
C TYR A 373 0.75 9.38 9.58
N TRP A 374 1.22 10.16 10.53
CA TRP A 374 1.42 9.71 11.90
C TRP A 374 0.16 9.99 12.71
N ALA A 375 -0.51 8.96 13.17
CA ALA A 375 -1.72 9.10 13.97
C ALA A 375 -1.42 9.79 15.30
N GLY A 376 -2.28 10.70 15.70
CA GLY A 376 -2.28 11.25 17.04
C GLY A 376 -2.77 10.23 18.07
N TRP A 377 -2.63 10.53 19.34
CA TRP A 377 -3.00 9.63 20.42
C TRP A 377 -3.73 10.36 21.55
N ASN A 378 -4.48 9.58 22.36
CA ASN A 378 -5.22 10.06 23.52
C ASN A 378 -5.06 9.03 24.67
N ILE A 379 -4.46 9.47 25.76
CA ILE A 379 -4.26 8.67 26.98
C ILE A 379 -5.30 8.99 28.07
N SER A 380 -6.37 9.70 27.74
CA SER A 380 -7.49 9.94 28.68
C SER A 380 -8.14 8.63 29.11
N ARG A 381 -8.55 8.53 30.37
CA ARG A 381 -9.33 7.40 30.89
C ARG A 381 -10.78 7.40 30.46
N GLU A 382 -11.25 8.46 29.83
CA GLU A 382 -12.63 8.66 29.35
C GLU A 382 -12.60 9.14 27.89
N PRO A 383 -12.11 8.30 26.95
CA PRO A 383 -12.16 8.66 25.54
C PRO A 383 -13.63 8.71 25.08
N GLN A 384 -13.91 9.56 24.08
CA GLN A 384 -15.26 9.76 23.56
C GLN A 384 -15.38 9.11 22.17
N GLY A 385 -16.52 8.42 21.95
CA GLY A 385 -16.86 7.86 20.63
C GLY A 385 -17.34 8.88 19.60
N PRO A 386 -17.76 8.42 18.41
CA PRO A 386 -17.80 7.00 18.00
C PRO A 386 -16.41 6.40 17.92
N PHE A 387 -16.28 5.11 18.25
CA PHE A 387 -15.01 4.40 18.14
C PHE A 387 -14.94 3.63 16.83
N PHE A 388 -13.74 3.54 16.26
CA PHE A 388 -13.53 2.79 15.04
C PHE A 388 -12.16 2.15 15.01
N GLY A 389 -12.07 1.04 14.30
CA GLY A 389 -10.82 0.32 14.03
C GLY A 389 -10.55 0.23 12.53
N ILE A 390 -9.28 0.29 12.14
CA ILE A 390 -8.83 0.07 10.75
C ILE A 390 -7.78 -1.03 10.77
N HIS A 391 -7.94 -2.06 9.93
CA HIS A 391 -7.14 -3.27 10.04
C HIS A 391 -6.91 -4.01 8.72
N HIS A 392 -6.02 -4.99 8.75
CA HIS A 392 -5.69 -5.91 7.67
C HIS A 392 -5.98 -7.38 8.06
N ALA A 393 -7.17 -7.63 8.55
CA ALA A 393 -7.59 -8.98 8.91
C ALA A 393 -7.42 -9.96 7.73
N LEU A 394 -6.99 -11.19 8.02
CA LEU A 394 -6.71 -12.25 7.04
C LEU A 394 -5.76 -11.83 5.91
N SER A 395 -4.83 -10.92 6.19
CA SER A 395 -3.94 -10.30 5.19
C SER A 395 -4.69 -9.59 4.06
N SER A 396 -5.94 -9.17 4.29
CA SER A 396 -6.74 -8.49 3.28
C SER A 396 -6.30 -7.04 3.08
N THR A 397 -6.76 -6.44 2.00
CA THR A 397 -6.76 -4.98 1.84
C THR A 397 -7.47 -4.32 3.02
N LYS A 398 -7.09 -3.11 3.32
CA LYS A 398 -7.50 -2.34 4.49
C LYS A 398 -9.02 -2.24 4.66
N ARG A 399 -9.51 -2.63 5.83
CA ARG A 399 -10.91 -2.66 6.21
C ARG A 399 -11.16 -1.73 7.40
N ILE A 400 -12.43 -1.38 7.59
CA ILE A 400 -12.86 -0.57 8.73
C ILE A 400 -13.98 -1.27 9.48
N CYS A 401 -13.98 -1.13 10.82
CA CYS A 401 -15.09 -1.43 11.68
C CYS A 401 -15.44 -0.20 12.53
N ILE A 402 -16.73 0.02 12.75
CA ILE A 402 -17.26 1.21 13.46
C ILE A 402 -18.22 0.75 14.53
N ALA A 403 -17.96 1.20 15.78
CA ALA A 403 -18.88 1.09 16.89
C ALA A 403 -19.76 2.35 16.99
N GLU A 404 -20.95 2.22 17.54
CA GLU A 404 -21.75 3.39 17.87
C GLU A 404 -21.11 4.17 19.01
N ASP A 405 -21.63 5.38 19.26
CA ASP A 405 -21.23 6.16 20.42
C ASP A 405 -21.67 5.42 21.70
N GLN A 406 -20.69 4.80 22.35
CA GLN A 406 -20.85 4.00 23.55
C GLN A 406 -19.79 4.43 24.57
N LYS A 407 -20.12 4.29 25.84
CA LYS A 407 -19.13 4.44 26.90
C LYS A 407 -18.29 3.18 26.96
N ILE A 408 -16.97 3.32 26.83
CA ILE A 408 -16.04 2.21 27.04
C ILE A 408 -15.35 2.36 28.39
N HIS A 409 -15.02 1.24 28.99
CA HIS A 409 -14.35 1.16 30.28
C HIS A 409 -13.16 0.22 30.18
N LEU A 410 -12.25 0.32 31.12
CA LEU A 410 -11.16 -0.63 31.27
C LEU A 410 -11.71 -1.95 31.83
N TYR A 411 -11.35 -3.05 31.18
CA TYR A 411 -11.76 -4.40 31.53
C TYR A 411 -10.56 -5.29 31.83
N ASP A 412 -10.81 -6.30 32.65
CA ASP A 412 -9.93 -7.44 32.78
C ASP A 412 -10.09 -8.33 31.55
N TYR A 413 -8.97 -8.77 30.99
CA TYR A 413 -8.96 -9.73 29.91
C TYR A 413 -8.02 -10.88 30.25
N SER A 414 -8.42 -12.13 30.04
CA SER A 414 -7.60 -13.28 30.38
C SER A 414 -7.82 -14.45 29.43
N ILE A 415 -6.75 -15.19 29.20
CA ILE A 415 -6.72 -16.37 28.37
C ILE A 415 -5.95 -17.45 29.11
N ASN A 416 -6.55 -18.63 29.28
CA ASN A 416 -6.00 -19.70 30.07
C ASN A 416 -4.99 -20.56 29.27
N LYS A 417 -3.96 -21.04 29.96
CA LYS A 417 -3.03 -22.05 29.46
C LYS A 417 -3.83 -23.31 29.02
N GLY A 418 -3.45 -23.84 27.86
CA GLY A 418 -4.16 -24.95 27.24
C GLY A 418 -5.32 -24.56 26.33
N TYR A 419 -5.68 -23.30 26.33
CA TYR A 419 -6.49 -22.72 25.28
C TYR A 419 -5.54 -22.37 24.12
N GLU A 420 -5.62 -23.12 23.05
CA GLU A 420 -4.92 -22.83 21.80
C GLU A 420 -3.37 -22.70 21.87
N TYR A 421 -2.70 -23.64 22.56
CA TYR A 421 -1.24 -23.70 22.54
C TYR A 421 -0.50 -22.59 23.32
N LEU A 422 -1.16 -21.88 24.21
CA LEU A 422 -0.48 -20.98 25.10
C LEU A 422 0.41 -21.76 26.09
N ASN A 423 1.62 -21.29 26.28
CA ASN A 423 2.57 -21.88 27.23
C ASN A 423 2.34 -21.44 28.68
N ARG A 424 1.49 -20.42 28.91
CA ARG A 424 1.13 -19.89 30.23
C ARG A 424 -0.28 -19.30 30.24
N ASP A 425 -0.85 -19.15 31.45
CA ASP A 425 -2.04 -18.32 31.66
C ASP A 425 -1.67 -16.84 31.47
N ILE A 426 -2.52 -16.10 30.80
CA ILE A 426 -2.38 -14.68 30.57
C ILE A 426 -3.57 -13.97 31.18
N SER A 427 -3.32 -12.95 32.01
CA SER A 427 -4.37 -12.16 32.64
C SER A 427 -3.93 -10.70 32.74
N TRP A 428 -4.71 -9.83 32.13
CA TRP A 428 -4.55 -8.39 32.14
C TRP A 428 -5.65 -7.75 32.98
N LYS A 429 -5.28 -7.07 34.06
CA LYS A 429 -6.20 -6.44 34.99
C LYS A 429 -6.44 -4.99 34.63
N GLN A 430 -7.68 -4.62 34.32
CA GLN A 430 -8.08 -3.24 33.97
C GLN A 430 -7.18 -2.62 32.88
N ALA A 431 -6.72 -3.45 31.93
CA ALA A 431 -5.71 -3.05 30.94
C ALA A 431 -6.27 -2.87 29.54
N HIS A 432 -7.52 -3.28 29.30
CA HIS A 432 -8.09 -3.30 27.95
C HIS A 432 -9.36 -2.46 27.85
N TRP A 433 -9.48 -1.70 26.78
CA TRP A 433 -10.76 -1.22 26.31
C TRP A 433 -11.52 -2.38 25.69
N ARG A 434 -12.82 -2.49 26.01
CA ARG A 434 -13.70 -3.48 25.38
C ARG A 434 -14.73 -2.76 24.51
N ILE A 435 -14.77 -3.13 23.22
CA ILE A 435 -15.86 -2.79 22.33
C ILE A 435 -16.93 -3.85 22.49
N GLU A 436 -18.10 -3.45 22.95
CA GLU A 436 -19.21 -4.39 23.19
C GLU A 436 -19.80 -4.90 21.88
N GLU A 437 -19.95 -4.02 20.88
CA GLU A 437 -20.55 -4.34 19.59
C GLU A 437 -20.03 -3.44 18.48
N TRP A 438 -19.71 -4.03 17.34
CA TRP A 438 -19.48 -3.33 16.10
C TRP A 438 -20.79 -3.17 15.34
N ARG A 439 -21.20 -1.93 15.07
CA ARG A 439 -22.36 -1.64 14.22
C ARG A 439 -22.07 -1.92 12.74
N LEU A 440 -20.84 -1.73 12.34
CA LEU A 440 -20.38 -1.93 10.96
C LEU A 440 -19.04 -2.64 10.99
N GLY A 441 -18.93 -3.68 10.17
CA GLY A 441 -17.68 -4.44 10.08
C GLY A 441 -17.42 -5.29 11.33
N THR A 442 -16.24 -5.84 11.39
CA THR A 442 -15.73 -6.66 12.48
C THR A 442 -14.22 -6.74 12.37
N THR A 443 -13.55 -7.23 13.40
CA THR A 443 -12.17 -7.69 13.32
C THR A 443 -12.11 -9.18 12.96
N GLU A 444 -10.93 -9.70 12.66
CA GLU A 444 -10.68 -11.12 12.41
C GLU A 444 -9.17 -11.38 12.58
N THR A 445 -8.72 -12.63 12.59
CA THR A 445 -7.31 -13.02 12.67
C THR A 445 -6.46 -12.17 11.71
N GLY A 446 -5.34 -11.60 12.18
CA GLY A 446 -4.51 -10.65 11.43
C GLY A 446 -4.88 -9.18 11.65
N ALA A 447 -6.03 -8.89 12.27
CA ALA A 447 -6.34 -7.54 12.74
C ALA A 447 -5.56 -7.16 14.01
N SER A 448 -4.92 -8.11 14.67
CA SER A 448 -4.09 -7.92 15.87
C SER A 448 -3.13 -6.75 15.72
N GLY A 449 -3.05 -5.89 16.74
CA GLY A 449 -2.25 -4.66 16.71
C GLY A 449 -2.89 -3.50 15.96
N SER A 450 -4.10 -3.67 15.39
CA SER A 450 -4.82 -2.57 14.73
C SER A 450 -5.25 -1.50 15.74
N PRO A 451 -5.14 -0.22 15.35
CA PRO A 451 -5.51 0.87 16.24
C PRO A 451 -7.01 0.93 16.52
N LEU A 452 -7.35 1.24 17.77
CA LEU A 452 -8.66 1.75 18.15
C LEU A 452 -8.58 3.27 18.20
N PHE A 453 -9.41 3.94 17.43
CA PHE A 453 -9.52 5.39 17.40
C PHE A 453 -10.75 5.88 18.17
N ASP A 454 -10.58 7.03 18.81
CA ASP A 454 -11.72 7.78 19.41
C ASP A 454 -12.42 8.64 18.36
N GLY A 455 -13.51 9.34 18.77
CA GLY A 455 -14.29 10.20 17.89
C GLY A 455 -13.52 11.40 17.28
N ASN A 456 -12.32 11.69 17.78
CA ASN A 456 -11.42 12.69 17.22
C ASN A 456 -10.37 12.08 16.26
N GLY A 457 -10.43 10.77 16.03
CA GLY A 457 -9.45 10.04 15.21
C GLY A 457 -8.09 9.88 15.88
N LEU A 458 -8.03 9.89 17.20
CA LEU A 458 -6.82 9.67 18.00
C LEU A 458 -6.76 8.22 18.49
N VAL A 459 -5.58 7.63 18.44
CA VAL A 459 -5.33 6.27 18.92
C VAL A 459 -5.49 6.22 20.44
N ILE A 460 -6.31 5.32 20.94
CA ILE A 460 -6.51 5.06 22.38
C ILE A 460 -6.04 3.68 22.82
N GLY A 461 -5.71 2.80 21.86
CA GLY A 461 -5.26 1.45 22.11
C GLY A 461 -5.01 0.70 20.80
N ALA A 462 -4.57 -0.55 20.92
CA ALA A 462 -4.47 -1.44 19.77
C ALA A 462 -5.00 -2.85 20.10
N LEU A 463 -5.48 -3.55 19.07
CA LEU A 463 -6.21 -4.81 19.22
C LEU A 463 -5.31 -5.92 19.79
N THR A 464 -5.70 -6.44 20.95
CA THR A 464 -5.15 -7.69 21.48
C THR A 464 -5.89 -8.88 20.90
N GLY A 465 -7.24 -8.89 20.92
CA GLY A 465 -8.03 -9.99 20.41
C GLY A 465 -9.51 -9.87 20.81
N GLY A 466 -10.27 -10.90 20.51
CA GLY A 466 -11.68 -10.94 20.84
C GLY A 466 -12.40 -12.08 20.14
N GLN A 467 -13.71 -12.07 20.21
CA GLN A 467 -14.59 -13.12 19.66
C GLN A 467 -15.43 -12.60 18.50
N SER A 468 -15.17 -11.37 18.04
CA SER A 468 -15.96 -10.77 16.99
C SER A 468 -15.71 -11.45 15.63
N ASN A 469 -16.77 -11.52 14.86
CA ASN A 469 -16.77 -11.94 13.46
C ASN A 469 -18.06 -11.44 12.80
N CYS A 470 -18.23 -11.61 11.48
CA CYS A 470 -19.41 -11.11 10.78
C CYS A 470 -20.75 -11.65 11.28
N ASN A 471 -20.77 -12.83 11.94
CA ASN A 471 -21.99 -13.39 12.52
C ASN A 471 -22.16 -13.05 14.00
N ASN A 472 -21.10 -12.57 14.65
CA ASN A 472 -21.07 -12.22 16.08
C ASN A 472 -20.14 -11.02 16.28
N PRO A 473 -20.61 -9.78 16.00
CA PRO A 473 -19.76 -8.58 16.01
C PRO A 473 -19.53 -8.03 17.43
N TYR A 474 -19.24 -8.90 18.41
CA TYR A 474 -19.21 -8.53 19.81
C TYR A 474 -17.87 -8.84 20.46
N ARG A 475 -17.49 -8.00 21.44
CA ARG A 475 -16.47 -8.23 22.45
C ARG A 475 -15.03 -8.32 21.91
N ASP A 476 -14.58 -7.25 21.30
CA ASP A 476 -13.15 -7.07 21.01
C ASP A 476 -12.45 -6.31 22.13
N HIS A 477 -11.21 -6.69 22.41
CA HIS A 477 -10.39 -6.14 23.46
C HIS A 477 -9.13 -5.48 22.87
N TYR A 478 -8.96 -4.22 23.20
CA TYR A 478 -7.82 -3.42 22.79
C TYR A 478 -7.01 -3.04 24.02
N TYR A 479 -5.71 -3.34 24.07
CA TYR A 479 -4.92 -2.81 25.17
C TYR A 479 -4.98 -1.28 25.18
N ALA A 480 -5.07 -0.71 26.37
CA ALA A 480 -5.28 0.72 26.54
C ALA A 480 -3.96 1.47 26.59
N LEU A 481 -3.79 2.49 25.73
CA LEU A 481 -2.60 3.34 25.76
C LEU A 481 -2.38 3.96 27.15
N THR A 482 -3.45 4.35 27.82
CA THR A 482 -3.36 4.94 29.16
C THR A 482 -2.70 4.02 30.18
N GLN A 483 -2.79 2.69 30.00
CA GLN A 483 -2.18 1.71 30.89
C GLN A 483 -0.74 1.36 30.45
N ALA A 484 -0.51 1.26 29.15
CA ALA A 484 0.83 1.03 28.57
C ALA A 484 1.72 2.30 28.56
N TRP A 485 1.16 3.45 28.95
CA TRP A 485 1.88 4.73 28.92
C TRP A 485 3.07 4.78 29.87
N GLY A 486 2.91 4.25 31.06
CA GLY A 486 3.87 4.42 32.16
C GLY A 486 3.66 5.77 32.85
N GLY A 487 3.02 5.72 34.01
CA GLY A 487 2.76 6.92 34.82
C GLY A 487 4.01 7.43 35.54
N GLU A 488 3.90 8.60 36.17
CA GLU A 488 4.98 9.27 36.90
C GLU A 488 5.61 8.39 38.00
N HIS A 489 4.86 7.43 38.57
CA HIS A 489 5.31 6.49 39.61
C HIS A 489 5.71 5.11 39.04
N ASP A 490 5.70 4.92 37.73
CA ASP A 490 6.13 3.67 37.12
C ASP A 490 7.66 3.60 37.07
N THR A 491 8.24 2.79 37.97
CA THR A 491 9.70 2.61 38.10
C THR A 491 10.28 1.55 37.18
N ARG A 492 9.46 0.88 36.34
CA ARG A 492 9.96 -0.09 35.36
C ARG A 492 10.88 0.58 34.35
N ASP A 493 11.70 -0.19 33.66
CA ASP A 493 12.57 0.30 32.60
C ASP A 493 11.77 0.94 31.45
N ASN A 494 12.40 1.86 30.74
CA ASN A 494 11.79 2.59 29.64
C ASN A 494 11.26 1.71 28.51
N ILE A 495 11.86 0.51 28.33
CA ILE A 495 11.40 -0.46 27.36
C ILE A 495 9.95 -0.94 27.61
N PHE A 496 9.48 -0.88 28.85
CA PHE A 496 8.13 -1.32 29.22
C PHE A 496 7.08 -0.21 29.19
N LYS A 497 7.40 0.95 28.60
CA LYS A 497 6.56 2.16 28.64
C LYS A 497 6.55 2.89 27.31
N LEU A 498 5.41 3.53 26.99
CA LEU A 498 5.28 4.38 25.78
C LEU A 498 5.72 5.83 26.02
N ALA A 499 5.51 6.37 27.22
CA ALA A 499 5.77 7.78 27.53
C ALA A 499 7.19 8.26 27.15
N PRO A 500 8.28 7.54 27.43
CA PRO A 500 9.62 7.99 27.11
C PRO A 500 9.85 8.23 25.61
N TRP A 501 9.06 7.58 24.76
CA TRP A 501 9.20 7.59 23.30
C TRP A 501 8.19 8.51 22.62
N LEU A 502 6.92 8.48 23.06
CA LEU A 502 5.86 9.27 22.45
C LEU A 502 5.74 10.68 23.08
N ASN A 503 6.30 10.88 24.28
CA ASN A 503 6.39 12.17 24.96
C ASN A 503 7.78 12.39 25.58
N PRO A 504 8.87 12.37 24.78
CA PRO A 504 10.24 12.36 25.28
C PRO A 504 10.62 13.61 26.08
N ASP A 505 9.94 14.73 25.84
CA ASP A 505 10.20 16.00 26.52
C ASP A 505 9.26 16.21 27.75
N ASN A 506 8.55 15.14 28.16
CA ASN A 506 7.62 15.13 29.30
C ASN A 506 6.66 16.34 29.32
N GLN A 507 6.06 16.64 28.17
CA GLN A 507 5.07 17.71 28.04
C GLN A 507 3.79 17.34 28.81
N ALA A 508 3.17 18.31 29.46
CA ALA A 508 1.92 18.11 30.20
C ALA A 508 0.71 18.01 29.25
N VAL A 509 0.68 16.94 28.42
CA VAL A 509 -0.37 16.68 27.44
C VAL A 509 -0.95 15.28 27.60
N SER A 510 -2.25 15.15 27.53
CA SER A 510 -2.96 13.86 27.51
C SER A 510 -3.45 13.46 26.13
N LYS A 511 -3.33 14.37 25.15
CA LYS A 511 -3.73 14.18 23.76
C LYS A 511 -2.74 14.86 22.83
N LEU A 512 -2.46 14.24 21.73
CA LEU A 512 -1.63 14.78 20.65
C LEU A 512 -2.35 14.58 19.32
N SER A 513 -2.42 15.62 18.51
CA SER A 513 -2.95 15.53 17.13
C SER A 513 -2.01 14.72 16.24
N GLY A 514 -2.56 14.17 15.16
CA GLY A 514 -1.72 13.51 14.17
C GLY A 514 -0.82 14.49 13.42
N TYR A 515 0.21 13.95 12.77
CA TYR A 515 1.20 14.70 12.02
C TYR A 515 1.17 14.30 10.54
N ASP A 516 0.97 15.29 9.67
CA ASP A 516 1.05 15.15 8.21
C ASP A 516 2.20 16.02 7.69
N PRO A 517 3.35 15.43 7.33
CA PRO A 517 4.49 16.19 6.83
C PRO A 517 4.21 16.84 5.47
N TYR A 518 3.18 16.39 4.76
CA TYR A 518 2.80 16.89 3.45
C TYR A 518 1.56 17.78 3.45
N SER A 519 1.09 18.20 4.63
CA SER A 519 -0.12 19.05 4.75
C SER A 519 -0.07 20.35 3.93
N SER A 520 1.14 20.95 3.78
CA SER A 520 1.35 22.15 2.97
C SER A 520 1.49 21.87 1.47
N LYS A 521 1.93 20.65 1.09
CA LYS A 521 2.06 20.17 -0.28
C LYS A 521 1.53 18.74 -0.33
N PRO A 522 0.22 18.56 -0.36
CA PRO A 522 -0.40 17.25 -0.21
C PRO A 522 -0.04 16.30 -1.35
N VAL A 523 0.09 15.04 -0.98
CA VAL A 523 0.16 13.94 -1.94
C VAL A 523 -1.28 13.61 -2.35
N GLN A 524 -1.54 13.60 -3.65
CA GLN A 524 -2.87 13.41 -4.22
C GLN A 524 -2.84 12.35 -5.30
N ARG A 525 -3.86 11.50 -5.31
CA ARG A 525 -4.11 10.55 -6.39
C ARG A 525 -5.17 11.14 -7.32
N LEU A 526 -4.78 11.44 -8.54
CA LEU A 526 -5.68 11.95 -9.58
C LEU A 526 -6.37 10.79 -10.27
N SER A 527 -7.54 10.43 -9.77
CA SER A 527 -8.36 9.32 -10.26
C SER A 527 -9.83 9.70 -10.29
N PRO A 528 -10.54 9.42 -11.38
CA PRO A 528 -12.00 9.51 -11.39
C PRO A 528 -12.67 8.30 -10.76
N PHE A 529 -11.91 7.24 -10.39
CA PHE A 529 -12.46 5.94 -10.02
C PHE A 529 -12.10 5.51 -8.60
N TYR A 530 -10.99 6.00 -8.09
CA TYR A 530 -10.53 5.65 -6.75
C TYR A 530 -11.54 6.07 -5.69
N GLY A 531 -11.95 5.10 -4.87
CA GLY A 531 -12.98 5.30 -3.86
C GLY A 531 -14.40 5.46 -4.41
N GLU A 532 -14.64 5.21 -5.69
CA GLU A 532 -15.97 5.24 -6.29
C GLU A 532 -16.58 3.84 -6.42
N LYS A 533 -17.92 3.79 -6.57
CA LYS A 533 -18.61 2.54 -6.89
C LYS A 533 -18.35 2.19 -8.34
N THR A 534 -17.71 1.07 -8.56
CA THR A 534 -17.56 0.47 -9.88
C THR A 534 -18.80 -0.35 -10.20
N GLN A 535 -19.95 0.31 -10.41
CA GLN A 535 -21.22 -0.38 -10.69
C GLN A 535 -21.06 -1.40 -11.83
N GLY A 536 -20.64 -2.59 -11.45
CA GLY A 536 -21.02 -3.82 -12.12
C GLY A 536 -20.34 -4.18 -13.41
N LEU A 537 -19.23 -3.60 -13.87
CA LEU A 537 -18.55 -4.14 -15.06
C LEU A 537 -17.15 -3.51 -15.24
N MET A 538 -16.18 -3.96 -14.45
CA MET A 538 -14.79 -3.86 -14.90
C MET A 538 -14.55 -4.99 -15.90
N LYS A 539 -14.24 -4.65 -17.13
CA LYS A 539 -13.90 -5.64 -18.16
C LYS A 539 -12.44 -5.43 -18.53
N SER A 540 -11.68 -6.53 -18.59
CA SER A 540 -10.42 -6.49 -19.31
C SER A 540 -10.70 -6.05 -20.75
N TYR A 541 -9.90 -5.15 -21.26
CA TYR A 541 -10.06 -4.58 -22.58
C TYR A 541 -9.04 -5.22 -23.52
N GLN A 542 -9.52 -5.79 -24.61
CA GLN A 542 -8.66 -6.05 -25.77
C GLN A 542 -8.70 -4.80 -26.66
N ALA A 543 -7.52 -4.25 -26.95
CA ALA A 543 -7.44 -3.12 -27.85
C ALA A 543 -7.98 -3.49 -29.24
N GLN A 544 -8.58 -2.53 -29.90
CA GLN A 544 -9.03 -2.70 -31.28
C GLN A 544 -7.82 -2.96 -32.20
N GLU A 545 -8.04 -3.70 -33.24
CA GLU A 545 -7.02 -3.93 -34.25
C GLU A 545 -6.48 -2.60 -34.78
N GLY A 546 -5.14 -2.48 -34.85
CA GLY A 546 -4.51 -1.25 -35.33
C GLY A 546 -4.27 -0.15 -34.29
N VAL A 547 -4.60 -0.39 -33.01
CA VAL A 547 -4.33 0.57 -31.91
C VAL A 547 -3.04 0.21 -31.19
N SER A 548 -2.11 1.14 -31.07
CA SER A 548 -0.83 1.00 -30.33
C SER A 548 -0.80 1.74 -28.99
N GLY A 549 -1.80 2.57 -28.71
CA GLY A 549 -1.87 3.31 -27.45
C GLY A 549 -3.27 3.81 -27.10
N GLN A 550 -3.50 4.02 -25.81
CA GLN A 550 -4.73 4.61 -25.28
C GLN A 550 -4.43 5.58 -24.15
N GLY A 551 -5.29 6.57 -23.98
CA GLY A 551 -5.12 7.56 -22.94
C GLY A 551 -6.40 8.32 -22.60
N ARG A 552 -6.31 9.12 -21.56
CA ARG A 552 -7.33 10.07 -21.14
C ARG A 552 -6.73 11.43 -20.85
N ILE A 553 -7.51 12.48 -20.99
CA ILE A 553 -7.07 13.82 -20.60
C ILE A 553 -7.14 13.96 -19.08
N ILE A 554 -6.12 14.59 -18.51
CA ILE A 554 -6.11 15.11 -17.15
C ILE A 554 -5.77 16.60 -17.20
N THR A 555 -6.28 17.36 -16.24
CA THR A 555 -5.97 18.79 -16.10
C THR A 555 -5.35 19.04 -14.74
N LEU A 556 -4.19 19.70 -14.74
CA LEU A 556 -3.50 20.16 -13.54
C LEU A 556 -3.78 21.64 -13.39
N SER A 557 -4.38 22.04 -12.26
CA SER A 557 -4.68 23.45 -11.94
C SER A 557 -3.46 24.18 -11.39
N HIS A 558 -2.49 23.46 -10.83
CA HIS A 558 -1.26 23.98 -10.26
C HIS A 558 -0.06 23.13 -10.67
N ASP A 559 1.10 23.71 -10.64
CA ASP A 559 2.37 23.00 -10.82
C ASP A 559 2.51 21.91 -9.78
N THR A 560 3.00 20.75 -10.18
CA THR A 560 3.07 19.56 -9.32
C THR A 560 4.26 18.68 -9.63
N ASP A 561 4.69 17.89 -8.66
CA ASP A 561 5.68 16.83 -8.85
C ASP A 561 4.97 15.48 -9.06
N VAL A 562 5.39 14.70 -10.06
CA VAL A 562 4.85 13.36 -10.30
C VAL A 562 5.63 12.35 -9.48
N LEU A 563 4.94 11.66 -8.57
CA LEU A 563 5.51 10.62 -7.72
C LEU A 563 5.39 9.21 -8.31
N GLY A 564 4.52 9.02 -9.30
CA GLY A 564 4.28 7.74 -9.97
C GLY A 564 2.87 7.60 -10.52
N ALA A 565 2.56 6.41 -11.00
CA ALA A 565 1.25 6.07 -11.55
C ALA A 565 0.70 4.77 -10.94
N TYR A 566 -0.63 4.68 -10.81
CA TYR A 566 -1.33 3.44 -10.51
C TYR A 566 -2.02 2.91 -11.73
N ILE A 567 -1.94 1.61 -11.93
CA ILE A 567 -2.60 0.91 -13.02
C ILE A 567 -3.39 -0.24 -12.45
N GLN A 568 -4.61 -0.38 -12.92
CA GLN A 568 -5.42 -1.54 -12.63
C GLN A 568 -5.23 -2.57 -13.73
N LEU A 569 -4.66 -3.72 -13.38
CA LEU A 569 -4.45 -4.82 -14.29
C LEU A 569 -5.58 -5.84 -14.15
N GLY A 570 -6.12 -6.27 -15.27
CA GLY A 570 -7.06 -7.36 -15.35
C GLY A 570 -6.36 -8.66 -15.74
N ARG A 571 -7.16 -9.68 -16.03
CA ARG A 571 -6.70 -10.99 -16.47
C ARG A 571 -6.11 -10.98 -17.85
N PHE A 572 -5.12 -11.85 -18.06
CA PHE A 572 -4.35 -11.94 -19.29
C PHE A 572 -4.30 -13.35 -19.87
N SER A 573 -4.44 -13.42 -21.20
CA SER A 573 -4.14 -14.63 -21.97
C SER A 573 -2.66 -14.65 -22.36
N LEU A 574 -2.01 -15.76 -22.09
CA LEU A 574 -0.56 -15.93 -22.12
C LEU A 574 0.00 -16.41 -23.49
N SER A 575 -0.80 -16.45 -24.53
CA SER A 575 -0.29 -16.79 -25.86
C SER A 575 0.76 -15.81 -26.40
N GLN A 576 1.20 -14.86 -25.55
CA GLN A 576 1.93 -13.67 -25.97
C GLN A 576 3.14 -13.34 -25.09
N ALA A 577 3.95 -14.35 -24.74
CA ALA A 577 5.19 -14.20 -23.98
C ALA A 577 6.27 -13.29 -24.62
N GLU A 578 6.03 -12.76 -25.80
CA GLU A 578 6.98 -11.96 -26.61
C GLU A 578 6.49 -10.51 -26.80
N LYS A 579 5.66 -10.00 -25.91
CA LYS A 579 5.07 -8.66 -26.12
C LYS A 579 5.98 -7.50 -25.74
N PRO A 580 5.79 -6.38 -26.45
CA PRO A 580 6.56 -5.17 -26.18
C PRO A 580 6.30 -4.65 -24.78
N ASN A 581 7.29 -3.93 -24.25
CA ASN A 581 7.12 -3.15 -23.05
C ASN A 581 6.20 -1.97 -23.32
N TYR A 582 5.58 -1.48 -22.27
CA TYR A 582 4.63 -0.38 -22.35
C TYR A 582 5.22 0.86 -21.70
N LEU A 583 4.93 2.02 -22.29
CA LEU A 583 5.23 3.32 -21.71
C LEU A 583 3.94 3.93 -21.20
N ILE A 584 4.01 4.44 -19.97
CA ILE A 584 3.00 5.32 -19.39
C ILE A 584 3.56 6.73 -19.51
N GLU A 585 2.82 7.60 -20.17
CA GLU A 585 3.30 8.91 -20.55
C GLU A 585 2.30 10.01 -20.19
N LEU A 586 2.85 11.18 -19.87
CA LEU A 586 2.12 12.41 -19.69
C LEU A 586 2.57 13.37 -20.79
N SER A 587 1.71 13.58 -21.81
CA SER A 587 2.01 14.43 -22.95
C SER A 587 1.19 15.71 -22.90
N PRO A 588 1.79 16.90 -23.05
CA PRO A 588 1.07 18.16 -23.11
C PRO A 588 0.04 18.17 -24.25
N ILE A 589 -1.11 18.83 -24.01
CA ILE A 589 -2.11 19.08 -25.05
C ILE A 589 -2.03 20.55 -25.46
N GLU A 590 -1.65 20.79 -26.71
CA GLU A 590 -1.51 22.11 -27.29
C GLU A 590 -2.34 22.21 -28.58
N GLY A 591 -3.16 23.25 -28.70
CA GLY A 591 -4.02 23.41 -29.87
C GLY A 591 -4.99 22.25 -30.11
N GLY A 592 -5.35 21.50 -29.09
CA GLY A 592 -6.23 20.33 -29.16
C GLY A 592 -5.55 19.05 -29.64
N LEU A 593 -4.21 19.02 -29.75
CA LEU A 593 -3.39 17.87 -30.12
C LEU A 593 -2.47 17.48 -28.98
N ALA A 594 -2.25 16.18 -28.80
CA ALA A 594 -1.26 15.70 -27.85
C ALA A 594 0.14 15.81 -28.45
N SER A 595 1.08 16.35 -27.67
CA SER A 595 2.50 16.42 -28.04
C SER A 595 3.06 15.02 -28.28
N SER A 596 3.90 14.89 -29.29
CA SER A 596 4.67 13.65 -29.53
C SER A 596 5.81 13.44 -28.52
N THR A 597 6.18 14.50 -27.78
CA THR A 597 7.21 14.44 -26.74
C THR A 597 6.51 14.53 -25.39
N PRO A 598 6.52 13.43 -24.61
CA PRO A 598 5.96 13.43 -23.26
C PRO A 598 6.83 14.30 -22.34
N ILE A 599 6.20 14.97 -21.38
CA ILE A 599 6.88 15.73 -20.33
C ILE A 599 7.29 14.82 -19.16
N TRP A 600 6.65 13.68 -19.02
CA TRP A 600 6.94 12.65 -18.04
C TRP A 600 6.64 11.27 -18.62
N SER A 601 7.45 10.27 -18.28
CA SER A 601 7.22 8.90 -18.69
C SER A 601 7.78 7.90 -17.67
N THR A 602 7.14 6.76 -17.59
CA THR A 602 7.64 5.59 -16.85
C THR A 602 7.34 4.32 -17.65
N ARG A 603 7.99 3.21 -17.27
CA ARG A 603 7.86 1.95 -17.99
C ARG A 603 7.07 0.93 -17.19
N LEU A 604 6.09 0.30 -17.84
CA LEU A 604 5.42 -0.88 -17.33
C LEU A 604 5.99 -2.11 -18.04
N ASN A 605 6.60 -2.99 -17.25
CA ASN A 605 7.26 -4.17 -17.79
C ASN A 605 6.26 -5.25 -18.16
N ASN A 606 6.55 -6.00 -19.24
CA ASN A 606 5.76 -7.16 -19.61
C ASN A 606 5.61 -8.18 -18.49
N TYR A 607 6.59 -8.25 -17.57
CA TYR A 607 6.57 -9.21 -16.48
C TYR A 607 5.38 -9.03 -15.56
N ASN A 608 4.91 -7.79 -15.37
CA ASN A 608 3.74 -7.49 -14.56
C ASN A 608 2.44 -8.09 -15.13
N PHE A 609 2.47 -8.61 -16.35
CA PHE A 609 1.32 -9.18 -17.03
C PHE A 609 1.36 -10.70 -17.18
N ILE A 610 2.46 -11.37 -16.85
CA ILE A 610 2.60 -12.81 -17.06
C ILE A 610 1.95 -13.56 -15.91
N ARG A 611 0.95 -14.40 -16.21
CA ARG A 611 0.31 -15.30 -15.25
C ARG A 611 0.36 -16.72 -15.73
N TYR A 612 0.58 -17.65 -14.83
CA TYR A 612 0.66 -19.09 -15.09
C TYR A 612 -0.69 -19.77 -14.92
N ASN A 613 -0.96 -20.79 -15.76
CA ASN A 613 -2.03 -21.72 -15.51
C ASN A 613 -1.64 -22.64 -14.32
N ARG A 614 -2.43 -22.59 -13.26
CA ARG A 614 -2.17 -23.32 -12.01
C ARG A 614 -2.24 -24.85 -12.11
N LYS A 615 -2.88 -25.41 -13.15
CA LYS A 615 -3.10 -26.85 -13.26
C LYS A 615 -2.01 -27.60 -14.00
N THR A 616 -1.36 -27.00 -14.97
CA THR A 616 -0.47 -27.71 -15.88
C THR A 616 0.95 -27.16 -15.91
N GLY A 617 1.21 -26.01 -15.28
CA GLY A 617 2.49 -25.30 -15.47
C GLY A 617 2.65 -24.74 -16.90
N GLU A 618 1.68 -24.99 -17.77
CA GLU A 618 1.64 -24.51 -19.15
C GLU A 618 0.76 -23.25 -19.25
N MET A 619 1.08 -22.43 -20.19
CA MET A 619 0.39 -21.19 -20.51
C MET A 619 -0.83 -21.50 -21.40
N LYS A 620 -1.99 -21.72 -20.82
CA LYS A 620 -3.26 -21.94 -21.56
C LYS A 620 -4.31 -20.88 -21.26
N GLU A 621 -5.04 -20.51 -22.30
CA GLU A 621 -6.26 -19.72 -22.20
C GLU A 621 -7.35 -20.49 -21.41
N GLU A 622 -7.87 -19.93 -20.34
CA GLU A 622 -9.10 -20.40 -19.70
C GLU A 622 -10.13 -19.28 -19.70
N GLU A 623 -11.35 -19.58 -20.13
CA GLU A 623 -12.50 -18.70 -19.93
C GLU A 623 -12.82 -18.59 -18.43
N ARG A 624 -12.69 -17.40 -17.87
CA ARG A 624 -13.04 -17.14 -16.47
C ARG A 624 -13.88 -15.87 -16.30
N THR A 625 -14.60 -15.80 -15.23
CA THR A 625 -15.44 -14.67 -14.83
C THR A 625 -14.61 -13.49 -14.34
N ILE A 626 -15.10 -12.28 -14.58
CA ILE A 626 -14.50 -11.01 -14.18
C ILE A 626 -14.52 -10.90 -12.64
N GLY A 627 -13.47 -10.40 -12.04
CA GLY A 627 -13.38 -10.10 -10.62
C GLY A 627 -12.42 -10.96 -9.79
N GLU A 628 -11.84 -12.03 -10.36
CA GLU A 628 -11.07 -13.00 -9.58
C GLU A 628 -9.55 -12.78 -9.54
N ASP A 629 -8.98 -11.90 -10.38
CA ASP A 629 -7.52 -11.72 -10.47
C ASP A 629 -7.09 -10.29 -10.79
N GLU A 630 -7.90 -9.32 -10.44
CA GLU A 630 -7.58 -7.92 -10.67
C GLU A 630 -6.62 -7.42 -9.61
N VAL A 631 -5.59 -6.71 -10.04
CA VAL A 631 -4.54 -6.20 -9.15
C VAL A 631 -4.21 -4.75 -9.48
N GLU A 632 -4.03 -3.96 -8.47
CA GLU A 632 -3.45 -2.64 -8.58
C GLU A 632 -1.92 -2.73 -8.54
N VAL A 633 -1.26 -2.05 -9.47
CA VAL A 633 0.20 -1.92 -9.52
C VAL A 633 0.56 -0.45 -9.40
N PHE A 634 1.43 -0.12 -8.46
CA PHE A 634 2.05 1.20 -8.35
C PHE A 634 3.40 1.19 -9.06
N ILE A 635 3.60 2.15 -9.96
CA ILE A 635 4.87 2.34 -10.67
C ILE A 635 5.45 3.67 -10.22
N PRO A 636 6.54 3.67 -9.43
CA PRO A 636 7.14 4.91 -8.95
C PRO A 636 7.74 5.72 -10.10
N SER A 637 7.76 7.04 -9.96
CA SER A 637 8.53 7.92 -10.84
C SER A 637 10.01 7.70 -10.60
N LEU A 638 10.77 7.59 -11.68
CA LEU A 638 12.23 7.45 -11.60
C LEU A 638 12.96 8.80 -11.43
N ALA A 639 12.27 9.89 -11.70
CA ALA A 639 12.77 11.26 -11.55
C ALA A 639 11.69 12.14 -10.95
N ASN A 640 12.09 13.08 -10.10
CA ASN A 640 11.19 14.13 -9.60
C ASN A 640 11.09 15.22 -10.66
N GLU A 641 10.12 15.10 -11.57
CA GLU A 641 9.86 16.07 -12.61
C GLU A 641 8.73 16.98 -12.19
N LYS A 642 8.98 18.28 -12.20
CA LYS A 642 7.97 19.29 -11.96
C LYS A 642 7.16 19.52 -13.23
N ILE A 643 5.88 19.22 -13.15
CA ILE A 643 4.93 19.37 -14.25
C ILE A 643 4.15 20.67 -14.06
N PRO A 644 4.17 21.59 -15.03
CA PRO A 644 3.39 22.83 -14.98
C PRO A 644 1.88 22.59 -14.95
N ALA A 645 1.13 23.58 -14.47
CA ALA A 645 -0.30 23.61 -14.67
C ALA A 645 -0.66 23.54 -16.16
N GLY A 646 -1.69 22.75 -16.52
CA GLY A 646 -2.06 22.54 -17.93
C GLY A 646 -2.90 21.32 -18.17
N SER A 647 -3.23 21.07 -19.43
CA SER A 647 -3.93 19.87 -19.87
C SER A 647 -2.98 18.88 -20.50
N TYR A 648 -3.14 17.62 -20.13
CA TYR A 648 -2.22 16.54 -20.51
C TYR A 648 -2.98 15.29 -20.93
N LEU A 649 -2.41 14.54 -21.85
CA LEU A 649 -2.82 13.19 -22.16
C LEU A 649 -2.03 12.22 -21.24
N LEU A 650 -2.70 11.60 -20.28
CA LEU A 650 -2.18 10.47 -19.54
C LEU A 650 -2.47 9.19 -20.32
N SER A 651 -1.45 8.53 -20.79
CA SER A 651 -1.58 7.44 -21.74
C SER A 651 -0.69 6.26 -21.43
N ILE A 652 -1.06 5.12 -22.01
CA ILE A 652 -0.22 3.94 -22.15
C ILE A 652 -0.09 3.58 -23.61
N ARG A 653 1.11 3.24 -24.06
CA ARG A 653 1.38 2.76 -25.42
C ARG A 653 2.47 1.71 -25.45
N THR A 654 2.53 0.95 -26.53
CA THR A 654 3.63 0.03 -26.80
C THR A 654 4.91 0.80 -27.19
N THR A 655 6.07 0.27 -26.84
CA THR A 655 7.37 0.92 -27.14
C THR A 655 7.73 0.87 -28.63
N ASP A 656 7.31 -0.15 -29.33
CA ASP A 656 7.59 -0.44 -30.73
C ASP A 656 6.45 -0.07 -31.69
N ASP A 657 5.44 0.66 -31.20
CA ASP A 657 4.23 1.02 -31.93
C ASP A 657 3.43 -0.19 -32.46
N SER A 658 3.64 -1.36 -31.90
CA SER A 658 2.86 -2.56 -32.20
C SER A 658 1.46 -2.50 -31.60
N LYS A 659 0.61 -3.47 -31.94
CA LYS A 659 -0.74 -3.56 -31.39
C LYS A 659 -0.72 -3.56 -29.85
N LEU A 660 -1.54 -2.70 -29.29
CA LEU A 660 -1.75 -2.61 -27.86
C LEU A 660 -2.62 -3.78 -27.41
N ASP A 661 -2.00 -4.81 -26.93
CA ASP A 661 -2.65 -6.06 -26.58
C ASP A 661 -2.36 -6.42 -25.13
N TYR A 662 -3.06 -5.76 -24.22
CA TYR A 662 -2.91 -5.99 -22.78
C TYR A 662 -4.24 -5.81 -22.05
N PRO A 663 -4.39 -6.43 -20.88
CA PRO A 663 -5.58 -6.33 -20.07
C PRO A 663 -5.46 -5.17 -19.08
N LEU A 664 -5.86 -4.00 -19.50
CA LEU A 664 -6.16 -2.94 -18.56
C LEU A 664 -7.61 -3.04 -18.12
N LEU A 665 -7.86 -2.73 -16.87
CA LEU A 665 -9.21 -2.49 -16.43
C LEU A 665 -9.72 -1.20 -17.03
N THR A 666 -10.85 -1.31 -17.66
CA THR A 666 -11.62 -0.19 -18.15
C THR A 666 -12.95 -0.16 -17.43
N THR A 667 -13.39 1.02 -17.06
CA THR A 667 -14.75 1.16 -16.54
C THR A 667 -15.71 1.41 -17.70
N GLN A 668 -16.80 0.67 -17.71
CA GLN A 668 -17.90 0.95 -18.63
C GLN A 668 -18.85 1.91 -17.92
N TYR A 669 -18.94 3.14 -18.42
CA TYR A 669 -19.92 4.10 -17.92
C TYR A 669 -21.32 3.74 -18.41
N ARG A 670 -22.28 3.68 -17.48
CA ARG A 670 -23.68 3.76 -17.85
C ARG A 670 -24.00 5.21 -18.26
N ASN A 671 -24.81 5.36 -19.23
CA ASN A 671 -25.32 6.52 -19.99
C ASN A 671 -25.50 7.90 -19.29
N THR A 672 -25.07 8.08 -18.05
CA THR A 672 -25.29 9.31 -17.28
C THR A 672 -24.08 10.24 -17.19
N GLN A 673 -22.90 9.81 -17.65
CA GLN A 673 -21.69 10.63 -17.62
C GLN A 673 -21.07 10.72 -19.04
N LYS A 674 -21.67 11.53 -19.88
CA LYS A 674 -21.18 11.84 -21.24
C LYS A 674 -19.75 12.42 -21.23
N ASP A 675 -19.34 13.05 -20.16
CA ASP A 675 -18.09 13.81 -20.06
C ASP A 675 -16.81 12.95 -20.16
N TYR A 676 -16.87 11.71 -19.69
CA TYR A 676 -15.73 10.79 -19.80
C TYR A 676 -15.54 10.17 -21.19
N GLN A 677 -16.61 10.09 -22.00
CA GLN A 677 -16.51 9.60 -23.39
C GLN A 677 -15.70 10.55 -24.27
N GLN A 678 -15.72 11.85 -23.96
CA GLN A 678 -14.99 12.86 -24.72
C GLN A 678 -13.49 12.93 -24.36
N SER A 679 -13.08 12.34 -23.23
CA SER A 679 -11.69 12.38 -22.76
C SER A 679 -10.84 11.20 -23.24
N THR A 680 -11.40 10.22 -23.91
CA THR A 680 -10.67 9.03 -24.36
C THR A 680 -9.96 9.29 -25.68
N TRP A 681 -8.67 8.93 -25.70
CA TRP A 681 -7.79 9.07 -26.85
C TRP A 681 -7.22 7.72 -27.25
N ALA A 682 -6.98 7.54 -28.54
CA ALA A 682 -6.32 6.37 -29.11
C ALA A 682 -5.17 6.79 -30.02
N LYS A 683 -4.12 5.98 -30.05
CA LYS A 683 -3.03 6.08 -31.00
C LYS A 683 -3.12 4.88 -31.95
N SER A 684 -3.33 5.11 -33.23
CA SER A 684 -3.25 4.07 -34.26
C SER A 684 -1.79 3.78 -34.58
N ILE A 685 -1.52 2.54 -34.98
CA ILE A 685 -0.18 2.12 -35.42
C ILE A 685 0.26 3.03 -36.61
N GLY A 686 1.48 3.57 -36.53
CA GLY A 686 2.02 4.50 -37.51
C GLY A 686 1.39 5.89 -37.54
N SER A 687 0.53 6.22 -36.55
CA SER A 687 -0.19 7.50 -36.52
C SER A 687 0.05 8.27 -35.24
N THR A 688 -0.48 9.49 -35.17
CA THR A 688 -0.51 10.33 -33.98
C THR A 688 -1.74 10.05 -33.09
N TRP A 689 -1.76 10.63 -31.91
CA TRP A 689 -2.88 10.56 -30.99
C TRP A 689 -4.12 11.30 -31.54
N SER A 690 -5.28 10.70 -31.42
CA SER A 690 -6.57 11.29 -31.81
C SER A 690 -7.65 10.98 -30.78
N LYS A 691 -8.68 11.83 -30.71
CA LYS A 691 -9.85 11.56 -29.88
C LYS A 691 -10.57 10.31 -30.37
N SER A 692 -10.96 9.44 -29.48
CA SER A 692 -11.68 8.21 -29.83
C SER A 692 -13.11 8.30 -29.36
N ASN A 693 -14.03 8.41 -30.28
CA ASN A 693 -15.47 8.46 -29.98
C ASN A 693 -16.12 7.07 -29.83
N THR A 694 -15.35 6.00 -30.10
CA THR A 694 -15.92 4.65 -30.23
C THR A 694 -15.75 3.80 -28.96
N LEU A 695 -14.92 4.23 -28.03
CA LEU A 695 -14.53 3.34 -26.94
C LEU A 695 -15.56 3.24 -25.80
N GLY A 696 -16.37 4.27 -25.55
CA GLY A 696 -17.39 4.25 -24.49
C GLY A 696 -16.87 3.82 -23.10
N ARG A 697 -15.54 3.84 -22.92
CA ARG A 697 -14.82 3.31 -21.78
C ARG A 697 -13.63 4.20 -21.49
N SER A 698 -13.32 4.37 -20.20
CA SER A 698 -12.11 5.06 -19.76
C SER A 698 -11.14 4.08 -19.13
N LEU A 699 -9.86 4.29 -19.36
CA LEU A 699 -8.79 3.52 -18.74
C LEU A 699 -8.65 3.89 -17.26
N TRP A 700 -8.49 2.89 -16.42
CA TRP A 700 -8.15 3.12 -15.03
C TRP A 700 -6.64 3.21 -14.85
N ILE A 701 -6.11 4.36 -15.21
CA ILE A 701 -4.73 4.79 -14.94
C ILE A 701 -4.81 6.06 -14.10
N ASP A 702 -4.16 6.08 -12.95
CA ASP A 702 -4.15 7.22 -12.04
C ASP A 702 -2.75 7.77 -11.89
N LEU A 703 -2.64 9.07 -11.71
CA LEU A 703 -1.38 9.76 -11.44
C LEU A 703 -1.29 10.06 -9.95
N LEU A 704 -0.16 9.72 -9.31
CA LEU A 704 0.15 10.16 -7.96
C LEU A 704 1.07 11.37 -8.03
N ILE A 705 0.64 12.47 -7.44
CA ILE A 705 1.33 13.76 -7.49
C ILE A 705 1.54 14.34 -6.10
N GLN A 706 2.47 15.29 -6.00
CA GLN A 706 2.68 16.12 -4.83
C GLN A 706 2.75 17.59 -5.20
N GLY A 707 2.02 18.45 -4.52
CA GLY A 707 1.98 19.88 -4.81
C GLY A 707 0.75 20.55 -4.21
N ASP A 708 0.44 21.75 -4.66
CA ASP A 708 -0.77 22.45 -4.26
C ASP A 708 -2.02 21.63 -4.62
N LYS A 709 -3.07 21.74 -3.82
CA LYS A 709 -4.29 20.95 -4.01
C LYS A 709 -4.88 21.22 -5.39
N GLN A 710 -4.98 20.17 -6.17
CA GLN A 710 -5.56 20.26 -7.50
C GLN A 710 -7.08 20.42 -7.41
N ASN A 711 -7.65 21.20 -8.32
CA ASN A 711 -9.10 21.34 -8.44
C ASN A 711 -9.67 20.07 -9.12
N GLY A 712 -10.48 19.31 -8.40
CA GLY A 712 -11.07 18.06 -8.86
C GLY A 712 -10.10 16.87 -8.86
N ASN A 713 -10.60 15.69 -9.24
CA ASN A 713 -9.86 14.42 -9.25
C ASN A 713 -8.99 14.22 -10.51
N GLY A 714 -8.45 15.30 -11.10
CA GLY A 714 -7.71 15.22 -12.38
C GLY A 714 -8.61 14.87 -13.58
N THR A 715 -9.92 14.76 -13.37
CA THR A 715 -10.88 14.80 -14.46
C THR A 715 -10.93 16.22 -14.99
N PRO A 716 -10.85 16.43 -16.30
CA PRO A 716 -11.19 17.72 -16.83
C PRO A 716 -12.60 18.06 -16.32
N ASN A 717 -12.76 19.07 -15.50
CA ASN A 717 -13.94 19.89 -15.58
C ASN A 717 -13.80 20.55 -16.97
N ILE A 718 -14.08 19.79 -18.01
CA ILE A 718 -14.44 20.40 -19.29
C ILE A 718 -15.82 20.93 -18.98
N PRO A 719 -15.98 22.24 -18.77
CA PRO A 719 -17.31 22.79 -18.75
C PRO A 719 -17.92 22.30 -20.06
N ASN A 720 -18.96 21.50 -19.99
CA ASN A 720 -19.74 21.33 -21.18
C ASN A 720 -20.07 22.76 -21.60
N PRO A 721 -19.56 23.27 -22.71
CA PRO A 721 -19.80 24.67 -23.13
C PRO A 721 -21.28 24.98 -23.25
N GLU A 722 -22.15 23.99 -23.03
CA GLU A 722 -23.60 24.08 -23.11
C GLU A 722 -24.30 23.86 -21.74
N GLN A 723 -23.58 23.73 -20.61
CA GLN A 723 -24.20 23.50 -19.30
C GLN A 723 -23.61 24.37 -18.18
N TYR A 724 -24.43 24.69 -17.17
CA TYR A 724 -23.94 25.34 -15.95
C TYR A 724 -22.98 24.44 -15.18
N SER A 725 -21.92 25.02 -14.66
CA SER A 725 -21.07 24.37 -13.69
C SER A 725 -20.77 25.30 -12.51
N ALA A 726 -20.53 24.74 -11.33
CA ALA A 726 -20.17 25.54 -10.16
C ALA A 726 -19.35 24.73 -9.16
N TYR A 727 -18.47 25.44 -8.45
CA TYR A 727 -17.70 24.89 -7.33
C TYR A 727 -17.52 25.93 -6.23
N TYR A 728 -17.26 25.46 -5.01
CA TYR A 728 -16.97 26.32 -3.87
C TYR A 728 -15.50 26.26 -3.52
N TYR A 729 -14.83 27.40 -3.40
CA TYR A 729 -13.43 27.49 -3.01
C TYR A 729 -13.13 28.83 -2.32
N GLY A 730 -12.29 28.81 -1.27
CA GLY A 730 -11.77 30.01 -0.62
C GLY A 730 -12.80 31.03 -0.14
N GLY A 731 -13.99 30.59 0.33
CA GLY A 731 -15.04 31.49 0.77
C GLY A 731 -15.89 32.07 -0.37
N GLN A 732 -15.78 31.51 -1.58
CA GLN A 732 -16.50 32.00 -2.77
C GLN A 732 -17.09 30.83 -3.56
N LEU A 733 -18.22 31.08 -4.21
CA LEU A 733 -18.80 30.20 -5.22
C LEU A 733 -18.39 30.69 -6.61
N TYR A 734 -17.75 29.85 -7.36
CA TYR A 734 -17.40 30.07 -8.76
C TYR A 734 -18.45 29.37 -9.64
N ILE A 735 -19.08 30.11 -10.53
CA ILE A 735 -20.17 29.62 -11.36
C ILE A 735 -19.87 29.96 -12.82
N GLN A 736 -19.84 28.94 -13.66
CA GLN A 736 -19.74 29.13 -15.11
C GLN A 736 -21.14 29.13 -15.71
N ASN A 737 -21.51 30.25 -16.34
CA ASN A 737 -22.68 30.39 -17.17
C ASN A 737 -22.26 30.39 -18.64
N PRO A 738 -22.49 29.30 -19.40
CA PRO A 738 -21.99 29.19 -20.78
C PRO A 738 -22.64 30.18 -21.72
N GLN A 739 -23.91 30.45 -21.59
CA GLN A 739 -24.64 31.42 -22.41
C GLN A 739 -26.04 31.74 -21.85
N GLY A 740 -26.53 32.90 -22.21
CA GLY A 740 -27.87 33.35 -21.92
C GLY A 740 -28.10 33.82 -20.50
N GLU A 741 -29.35 34.13 -20.20
CA GLU A 741 -29.75 34.61 -18.86
C GLU A 741 -29.89 33.42 -17.89
N ALA A 742 -29.27 33.56 -16.72
CA ALA A 742 -29.39 32.61 -15.63
C ALA A 742 -29.40 33.31 -14.27
N THR A 743 -29.94 32.64 -13.25
CA THR A 743 -29.99 33.12 -11.86
C THR A 743 -29.47 32.02 -10.92
N ALA A 744 -28.55 32.38 -10.08
CA ALA A 744 -28.03 31.54 -9.01
C ALA A 744 -28.69 31.87 -7.69
N GLN A 745 -29.12 30.88 -6.93
CA GLN A 745 -29.79 31.00 -5.64
C GLN A 745 -29.11 30.03 -4.66
N VAL A 746 -28.84 30.50 -3.43
CA VAL A 746 -28.27 29.70 -2.35
C VAL A 746 -29.31 29.50 -1.26
N TYR A 747 -29.52 28.23 -0.87
CA TYR A 747 -30.45 27.80 0.16
C TYR A 747 -29.72 26.96 1.24
N ASP A 748 -30.25 26.96 2.46
CA ASP A 748 -29.95 25.93 3.43
C ASP A 748 -30.77 24.64 3.20
N LEU A 749 -30.57 23.64 4.05
CA LEU A 749 -31.26 22.35 3.92
C LEU A 749 -32.77 22.41 4.25
N ILE A 750 -33.23 23.48 4.93
CA ILE A 750 -34.66 23.68 5.22
C ILE A 750 -35.35 24.59 4.19
N GLY A 751 -34.63 25.01 3.14
CA GLY A 751 -35.16 25.79 2.02
C GLY A 751 -35.17 27.31 2.23
N GLN A 752 -34.50 27.82 3.29
CA GLN A 752 -34.33 29.27 3.45
C GLN A 752 -33.32 29.81 2.43
N ARG A 753 -33.73 30.82 1.67
CA ARG A 753 -32.86 31.45 0.67
C ARG A 753 -31.96 32.52 1.31
N TYR A 754 -30.67 32.42 1.08
CA TYR A 754 -29.63 33.34 1.58
C TYR A 754 -29.20 34.35 0.53
N THR A 755 -29.11 33.93 -0.73
CA THR A 755 -28.61 34.77 -1.80
C THR A 755 -29.31 34.46 -3.12
N GLU A 756 -29.46 35.51 -3.97
CA GLU A 756 -29.93 35.42 -5.33
C GLU A 756 -29.13 36.38 -6.20
N VAL A 757 -28.47 35.87 -7.26
CA VAL A 757 -27.61 36.64 -8.16
C VAL A 757 -27.95 36.31 -9.61
N LYS A 758 -28.14 37.33 -10.44
CA LYS A 758 -28.18 37.16 -11.90
C LYS A 758 -26.78 36.88 -12.41
N LEU A 759 -26.63 35.84 -13.21
CA LEU A 759 -25.37 35.43 -13.79
C LEU A 759 -25.17 36.09 -15.16
N THR A 760 -23.98 36.59 -15.39
CA THR A 760 -23.52 37.01 -16.72
C THR A 760 -22.93 35.80 -17.45
N GLU A 761 -22.84 35.87 -18.77
CA GLU A 761 -22.11 34.87 -19.56
C GLU A 761 -20.64 34.81 -19.14
N GLY A 762 -20.07 33.61 -18.98
CA GLY A 762 -18.75 33.36 -18.48
C GLY A 762 -18.69 33.03 -16.99
N GLU A 763 -17.56 33.27 -16.35
CA GLU A 763 -17.35 33.00 -14.94
C GLU A 763 -17.96 34.07 -14.05
N ASN A 764 -18.72 33.64 -13.06
CA ASN A 764 -19.35 34.49 -12.05
C ASN A 764 -18.85 34.06 -10.64
N ILE A 765 -18.47 35.02 -9.81
CA ILE A 765 -17.96 34.76 -8.46
C ILE A 765 -18.93 35.34 -7.44
N ILE A 766 -19.47 34.48 -6.55
CA ILE A 766 -20.38 34.90 -5.48
C ILE A 766 -19.69 34.72 -4.12
N PRO A 767 -19.45 35.81 -3.36
CA PRO A 767 -18.89 35.71 -2.03
C PRO A 767 -19.89 35.07 -1.06
N THR A 768 -19.39 34.20 -0.17
CA THR A 768 -20.22 33.45 0.80
C THR A 768 -19.99 33.88 2.23
N ASN A 769 -19.45 35.07 2.46
CA ASN A 769 -19.11 35.59 3.80
C ASN A 769 -20.29 35.69 4.74
N SER A 770 -21.52 35.70 4.23
CA SER A 770 -22.76 35.73 5.03
C SER A 770 -23.25 34.34 5.44
N LEU A 771 -22.63 33.29 4.97
CA LEU A 771 -23.01 31.92 5.26
C LEU A 771 -22.29 31.39 6.52
N LEU A 772 -22.97 30.60 7.34
CA LEU A 772 -22.38 30.03 8.55
C LEU A 772 -21.38 28.92 8.18
N PRO A 773 -20.15 28.97 8.71
CA PRO A 773 -19.16 27.92 8.51
C PRO A 773 -19.69 26.56 9.05
N ARG A 774 -19.36 25.48 8.35
CA ARG A 774 -19.73 24.10 8.68
C ARG A 774 -21.20 23.72 8.44
N GLN A 775 -22.05 24.61 7.98
CA GLN A 775 -23.40 24.27 7.54
C GLN A 775 -23.42 23.89 6.06
N ILE A 776 -24.31 22.96 5.66
CA ILE A 776 -24.45 22.55 4.25
C ILE A 776 -25.49 23.47 3.60
N TYR A 777 -25.12 23.97 2.42
CA TYR A 777 -25.98 24.81 1.56
C TYR A 777 -26.16 24.15 0.19
N ILE A 778 -27.20 24.56 -0.49
CA ILE A 778 -27.54 24.15 -1.85
C ILE A 778 -27.47 25.38 -2.73
N LEU A 779 -26.58 25.36 -3.73
CA LEU A 779 -26.61 26.27 -4.85
C LEU A 779 -27.58 25.73 -5.90
N SER A 780 -28.53 26.52 -6.35
CA SER A 780 -29.40 26.21 -7.46
C SER A 780 -29.25 27.27 -8.55
N ILE A 781 -28.99 26.85 -9.77
CA ILE A 781 -28.89 27.72 -10.96
C ILE A 781 -30.07 27.38 -11.86
N LYS A 782 -30.76 28.41 -12.33
CA LYS A 782 -31.87 28.28 -13.29
C LYS A 782 -31.70 29.30 -14.40
N GLY A 783 -31.85 28.87 -15.62
CA GLY A 783 -31.76 29.73 -16.79
C GLY A 783 -32.10 29.01 -18.07
N THR A 784 -31.68 29.59 -19.21
CA THR A 784 -32.02 29.12 -20.56
C THR A 784 -31.56 27.70 -20.85
N LEU A 785 -30.50 27.23 -20.16
CA LEU A 785 -29.95 25.88 -20.30
C LEU A 785 -30.57 24.85 -19.35
N GLY A 786 -31.63 25.22 -18.63
CA GLY A 786 -32.28 24.35 -17.64
C GLY A 786 -31.94 24.70 -16.20
N SER A 787 -31.86 23.67 -15.34
CA SER A 787 -31.53 23.85 -13.93
C SER A 787 -30.32 22.99 -13.54
N TYR A 788 -29.49 23.54 -12.65
CA TYR A 788 -28.32 22.88 -12.09
C TYR A 788 -28.25 23.11 -10.58
N SER A 789 -27.81 22.12 -9.80
CA SER A 789 -27.64 22.30 -8.37
C SER A 789 -26.46 21.49 -7.79
N ILE A 790 -25.79 22.10 -6.81
CA ILE A 790 -24.73 21.44 -6.04
C ILE A 790 -24.94 21.69 -4.54
N LYS A 791 -24.42 20.79 -3.71
CA LYS A 791 -24.26 20.99 -2.28
C LYS A 791 -22.85 21.46 -1.98
N PHE A 792 -22.70 22.44 -1.11
CA PHE A 792 -21.40 22.94 -0.68
C PHE A 792 -21.41 23.27 0.80
N ARG A 793 -20.25 23.41 1.40
CA ARG A 793 -20.07 23.80 2.81
C ARG A 793 -19.05 24.94 2.86
N PRO A 794 -19.46 26.13 3.33
CA PRO A 794 -18.56 27.26 3.58
C PRO A 794 -17.53 27.01 4.66
#